data_9c772ce772c2a77362a22a04c2b5c8ea
#
_entry.id   9c772ce772c2a77362a22a04c2b5c8ea
#
_cell.length_a   1.000
_cell.length_b   1.000
_cell.length_c   1.000
_cell.angle_alpha   90.00
_cell.angle_beta   90.00
_cell.angle_gamma   90.00
#
_symmetry.space_group_name_H-M   'P 1'
#
loop_
_entity.id
_entity.type
_entity.pdbx_description
1 polymer ?
#
loop_
_entity_poly.entity_id
_entity_poly.type
_entity_poly.pdbx_seq_one_letter_code
_entity_poly.pdbx_strand_id
1 'polypeptide(L)'
;QRQMCIRDRLETGSCTPPENAPELRLFAAASREEEARCAAAAIRRLMRQGVRCGKIAVVCRDISLYRAAVRYEFRMAEIPLYCDEPTTPEFSAPATAVRALLALLRGADMTEQLTVLAKTGLCDLTEPEVCALENYAYTWSPNAAAWRAEFTKSPRGFGDAELTEEDTLNLTRAENARKKLVTAVDTLRSKVRSANAEQISRALYFCLKELGAEGQQAAQVEDIRTARGIPAAEEAAREWNVVMQLLDEMARLLGSQGITVPEYEDLFSLLLRSSDLGHIPQTLDAVVLASAGKMRLDAPDYVFVLGLAEGEFPCTPAESGLLTHADRDLLMAKQIDLPDCFENRVVREQVCFYKALTAPAKGLWMSWPKGQGQTLCAALEPIVEALQPAAPQLELIDLAATPADGLDVLGGGWPLTELERASLTEALRAPGEGVQAPRGLALLQRMEQDPPRQVQDLPTLEMLLGRRLHISPSQLEKYYTCRYGYFLQYVLGLKPRRRAELSADQSGTLMHWVLQMALDPHPGADNPCAGLRPFLELDDAAMADLAAALVDEYARRYLPEDTARFAYLLSRLKKSMTSLLCYLRDEQNQSQFKPVACELKIGRGEDAVPGQVYRLSDGRTVQLVGTVDRADEWIEDDGTRWVRVVDYKTGSKKLDLKEVYCGLDCQMPVSYTHLTLPTTPYV
;
A
#
# COMPACT_ATOMS: atom_id res chain seq x y z
N GLN A 1 -50.30 22.45 -13.70
CA GLN A 1 -50.94 23.50 -12.88
C GLN A 1 -50.75 23.27 -11.37
N ARG A 2 -50.91 22.04 -10.82
CA ARG A 2 -50.60 21.74 -9.41
C ARG A 2 -49.15 21.93 -8.99
N GLN A 3 -48.24 21.70 -9.89
CA GLN A 3 -46.79 21.81 -9.62
C GLN A 3 -46.28 23.25 -9.61
N MET A 4 -46.82 24.13 -10.43
CA MET A 4 -46.51 25.58 -10.39
C MET A 4 -46.97 26.23 -9.06
N CYS A 5 -48.12 25.83 -8.53
CA CYS A 5 -48.60 26.37 -7.26
C CYS A 5 -47.73 26.00 -6.03
N ILE A 6 -46.96 24.91 -6.07
CA ILE A 6 -46.03 24.52 -4.98
C ILE A 6 -44.81 25.44 -4.97
N ARG A 7 -44.28 25.78 -6.12
CA ARG A 7 -43.11 26.68 -6.26
C ARG A 7 -43.46 28.08 -5.76
N ASP A 8 -44.58 28.65 -6.24
CA ASP A 8 -45.03 29.97 -5.83
C ASP A 8 -45.33 30.08 -4.32
N ARG A 9 -45.82 28.99 -3.70
CA ARG A 9 -46.07 28.93 -2.25
C ARG A 9 -44.79 28.79 -1.44
N LEU A 10 -43.77 28.07 -1.93
CA LEU A 10 -42.47 27.99 -1.28
C LEU A 10 -41.71 29.32 -1.34
N GLU A 11 -41.81 30.03 -2.47
CA GLU A 11 -41.19 31.35 -2.65
C GLU A 11 -41.90 32.44 -1.81
N THR A 12 -43.20 32.27 -1.49
CA THR A 12 -43.98 33.22 -0.67
C THR A 12 -44.03 32.89 0.82
N GLY A 13 -43.37 31.79 1.26
CA GLY A 13 -43.30 31.37 2.67
C GLY A 13 -44.62 30.92 3.29
N SER A 14 -45.70 30.74 2.51
CA SER A 14 -47.04 30.36 2.98
C SER A 14 -47.38 28.89 2.69
N CYS A 15 -46.58 27.95 3.20
CA CYS A 15 -46.81 26.53 2.97
C CYS A 15 -47.44 25.88 4.20
N THR A 16 -48.73 25.56 4.14
CA THR A 16 -49.38 24.62 5.06
C THR A 16 -49.26 23.22 4.46
N PRO A 17 -48.65 22.24 5.15
CA PRO A 17 -48.60 20.88 4.66
C PRO A 17 -50.01 20.35 4.40
N PRO A 18 -50.28 19.64 3.28
CA PRO A 18 -51.56 18.98 3.10
C PRO A 18 -51.76 17.90 4.17
N GLU A 19 -53.01 17.58 4.53
CA GLU A 19 -53.35 16.56 5.54
C GLU A 19 -52.72 15.17 5.27
N ASN A 20 -52.35 14.88 4.02
CA ASN A 20 -51.68 13.65 3.58
C ASN A 20 -50.27 13.95 3.05
N ALA A 21 -49.51 14.85 3.70
CA ALA A 21 -48.10 15.07 3.30
C ALA A 21 -47.25 13.80 3.53
N PRO A 22 -46.34 13.48 2.62
CA PRO A 22 -45.39 12.41 2.86
C PRO A 22 -44.54 12.71 4.11
N GLU A 23 -44.13 11.66 4.81
CA GLU A 23 -43.25 11.78 5.96
C GLU A 23 -41.90 12.34 5.51
N LEU A 24 -41.45 13.45 6.11
CA LEU A 24 -40.21 14.10 5.77
C LEU A 24 -39.15 13.86 6.87
N ARG A 25 -37.98 13.37 6.51
CA ARG A 25 -36.85 13.19 7.41
C ARG A 25 -35.61 13.87 6.84
N LEU A 26 -34.84 14.52 7.73
CA LEU A 26 -33.60 15.18 7.38
C LEU A 26 -32.49 14.76 8.34
N PHE A 27 -31.35 14.38 7.81
CA PHE A 27 -30.24 13.86 8.59
C PHE A 27 -28.88 14.39 8.09
N ALA A 28 -28.04 14.87 9.02
CA ALA A 28 -26.66 15.25 8.78
C ALA A 28 -25.73 14.12 9.25
N ALA A 29 -25.11 13.43 8.33
CA ALA A 29 -24.14 12.35 8.62
C ALA A 29 -22.72 12.89 8.77
N ALA A 30 -21.84 12.19 9.47
CA ALA A 30 -20.42 12.53 9.54
C ALA A 30 -19.68 12.18 8.22
N SER A 31 -20.15 11.16 7.50
CA SER A 31 -19.56 10.72 6.23
C SER A 31 -20.60 10.09 5.30
N ARG A 32 -20.20 9.78 4.05
CA ARG A 32 -21.07 9.08 3.09
C ARG A 32 -21.38 7.65 3.52
N GLU A 33 -20.45 7.01 4.22
CA GLU A 33 -20.64 5.68 4.80
C GLU A 33 -21.71 5.71 5.88
N GLU A 34 -21.72 6.74 6.75
CA GLU A 34 -22.75 6.93 7.76
C GLU A 34 -24.12 7.23 7.12
N GLU A 35 -24.18 8.04 6.04
CA GLU A 35 -25.41 8.24 5.28
C GLU A 35 -25.97 6.90 4.77
N ALA A 36 -25.12 6.07 4.16
CA ALA A 36 -25.53 4.77 3.64
C ALA A 36 -25.99 3.82 4.75
N ARG A 37 -25.30 3.80 5.90
CA ARG A 37 -25.67 3.01 7.08
C ARG A 37 -27.00 3.43 7.67
N CYS A 38 -27.22 4.72 7.86
CA CYS A 38 -28.49 5.23 8.36
C CYS A 38 -29.64 4.96 7.38
N ALA A 39 -29.40 5.06 6.07
CA ALA A 39 -30.38 4.69 5.06
C ALA A 39 -30.70 3.19 5.12
N ALA A 40 -29.69 2.31 5.25
CA ALA A 40 -29.89 0.87 5.40
C ALA A 40 -30.71 0.54 6.65
N ALA A 41 -30.40 1.15 7.79
CA ALA A 41 -31.14 0.99 9.04
C ALA A 41 -32.63 1.39 8.89
N ALA A 42 -32.89 2.54 8.29
CA ALA A 42 -34.25 3.02 8.06
C ALA A 42 -35.02 2.12 7.07
N ILE A 43 -34.36 1.64 6.02
CA ILE A 43 -34.94 0.71 5.05
C ILE A 43 -35.28 -0.62 5.74
N ARG A 44 -34.41 -1.16 6.59
CA ARG A 44 -34.69 -2.35 7.41
C ARG A 44 -35.94 -2.16 8.28
N ARG A 45 -36.10 -0.98 8.90
CA ARG A 45 -37.29 -0.66 9.66
C ARG A 45 -38.56 -0.70 8.78
N LEU A 46 -38.52 -0.12 7.59
CA LEU A 46 -39.62 -0.18 6.61
C LEU A 46 -39.92 -1.62 6.18
N MET A 47 -38.92 -2.43 5.94
CA MET A 47 -39.08 -3.85 5.60
C MET A 47 -39.78 -4.61 6.75
N ARG A 48 -39.39 -4.38 8.00
CA ARG A 48 -40.09 -4.97 9.16
C ARG A 48 -41.57 -4.50 9.29
N GLN A 49 -41.86 -3.34 8.79
CA GLN A 49 -43.24 -2.84 8.70
C GLN A 49 -44.02 -3.42 7.50
N GLY A 50 -43.39 -4.29 6.71
CA GLY A 50 -44.02 -4.98 5.56
C GLY A 50 -43.91 -4.18 4.25
N VAL A 51 -43.06 -3.16 4.15
CA VAL A 51 -42.83 -2.45 2.90
C VAL A 51 -41.95 -3.30 2.01
N ARG A 52 -42.35 -3.49 0.74
CA ARG A 52 -41.54 -4.23 -0.27
C ARG A 52 -40.34 -3.41 -0.69
N CYS A 53 -39.19 -4.09 -0.91
CA CYS A 53 -37.95 -3.46 -1.36
C CYS A 53 -38.13 -2.71 -2.69
N GLY A 54 -38.86 -3.26 -3.65
CA GLY A 54 -39.14 -2.61 -4.94
C GLY A 54 -39.99 -1.31 -4.86
N LYS A 55 -40.52 -0.96 -3.67
CA LYS A 55 -41.18 0.31 -3.41
C LYS A 55 -40.27 1.33 -2.72
N ILE A 56 -39.00 0.99 -2.54
CA ILE A 56 -37.99 1.84 -1.91
C ILE A 56 -36.91 2.14 -2.93
N ALA A 57 -36.51 3.41 -3.05
CA ALA A 57 -35.41 3.84 -3.88
C ALA A 57 -34.41 4.67 -3.09
N VAL A 58 -33.13 4.51 -3.42
CA VAL A 58 -32.03 5.37 -2.98
C VAL A 58 -31.57 6.17 -4.19
N VAL A 59 -31.51 7.48 -4.05
CA VAL A 59 -31.16 8.38 -5.15
C VAL A 59 -29.99 9.25 -4.71
N CYS A 60 -28.96 9.34 -5.54
CA CYS A 60 -27.87 10.30 -5.39
C CYS A 60 -27.56 10.95 -6.75
N ARG A 61 -26.82 12.05 -6.74
CA ARG A 61 -26.45 12.72 -7.99
C ARG A 61 -25.39 11.94 -8.75
N ASP A 62 -24.37 11.49 -8.04
CA ASP A 62 -23.26 10.70 -8.56
C ASP A 62 -23.17 9.37 -7.81
N ILE A 63 -23.56 8.29 -8.49
CA ILE A 63 -23.50 6.95 -7.93
C ILE A 63 -22.07 6.52 -7.60
N SER A 64 -21.07 7.00 -8.34
CA SER A 64 -19.68 6.59 -8.11
C SER A 64 -19.18 6.92 -6.70
N LEU A 65 -19.71 7.99 -6.09
CA LEU A 65 -19.39 8.42 -4.73
C LEU A 65 -20.06 7.57 -3.65
N TYR A 66 -21.18 6.94 -3.95
CA TYR A 66 -22.02 6.21 -2.97
C TYR A 66 -22.05 4.71 -3.18
N ARG A 67 -21.73 4.22 -4.39
CA ARG A 67 -21.85 2.79 -4.76
C ARG A 67 -21.17 1.85 -3.76
N ALA A 68 -19.94 2.17 -3.39
CA ALA A 68 -19.17 1.30 -2.49
C ALA A 68 -19.80 1.24 -1.10
N ALA A 69 -20.14 2.40 -0.52
CA ALA A 69 -20.76 2.50 0.79
C ALA A 69 -22.13 1.84 0.83
N VAL A 70 -23.03 2.16 -0.13
CA VAL A 70 -24.37 1.58 -0.21
C VAL A 70 -24.31 0.06 -0.43
N ARG A 71 -23.46 -0.43 -1.33
CA ARG A 71 -23.29 -1.89 -1.54
C ARG A 71 -22.80 -2.60 -0.29
N TYR A 72 -21.86 -1.98 0.43
CA TYR A 72 -21.33 -2.55 1.67
C TYR A 72 -22.40 -2.61 2.76
N GLU A 73 -23.01 -1.47 3.10
CA GLU A 73 -23.98 -1.37 4.19
C GLU A 73 -25.25 -2.19 3.90
N PHE A 74 -25.73 -2.22 2.65
CA PHE A 74 -26.91 -3.00 2.28
C PHE A 74 -26.63 -4.52 2.29
N ARG A 75 -25.42 -4.92 1.92
CA ARG A 75 -25.00 -6.32 2.06
C ARG A 75 -24.91 -6.73 3.53
N MET A 76 -24.32 -5.88 4.38
CA MET A 76 -24.24 -6.13 5.83
C MET A 76 -25.62 -6.23 6.47
N ALA A 77 -26.54 -5.38 6.06
CA ALA A 77 -27.93 -5.37 6.52
C ALA A 77 -28.85 -6.37 5.79
N GLU A 78 -28.31 -7.21 4.89
CA GLU A 78 -29.06 -8.20 4.07
C GLU A 78 -30.22 -7.57 3.27
N ILE A 79 -30.02 -6.34 2.73
CA ILE A 79 -31.00 -5.64 1.90
C ILE A 79 -30.70 -5.95 0.43
N PRO A 80 -31.66 -6.53 -0.33
CA PRO A 80 -31.51 -6.73 -1.76
C PRO A 80 -31.35 -5.39 -2.49
N LEU A 81 -30.29 -5.22 -3.26
CA LEU A 81 -29.96 -3.97 -3.95
C LEU A 81 -29.84 -4.20 -5.47
N TYR A 82 -30.51 -3.37 -6.23
CA TYR A 82 -30.30 -3.22 -7.67
C TYR A 82 -29.67 -1.83 -7.93
N CYS A 83 -28.54 -1.81 -8.63
CA CYS A 83 -27.87 -0.57 -9.01
C CYS A 83 -28.09 -0.31 -10.51
N ASP A 84 -28.80 0.77 -10.82
CA ASP A 84 -29.13 1.18 -12.20
C ASP A 84 -27.98 1.98 -12.83
N GLU A 85 -26.76 1.42 -12.80
CA GLU A 85 -25.61 2.01 -13.47
C GLU A 85 -24.72 0.93 -14.08
N PRO A 86 -24.22 1.14 -15.33
CA PRO A 86 -23.33 0.22 -15.97
C PRO A 86 -22.12 -0.12 -15.11
N THR A 87 -21.78 -1.38 -15.01
CA THR A 87 -20.51 -1.82 -14.42
C THR A 87 -19.55 -2.13 -15.54
N THR A 88 -18.44 -1.39 -15.60
CA THR A 88 -17.44 -1.59 -16.66
C THR A 88 -16.37 -2.59 -16.23
N PRO A 89 -15.82 -3.41 -17.15
CA PRO A 89 -14.73 -4.34 -16.85
C PRO A 89 -13.36 -3.68 -16.75
N GLU A 90 -13.26 -2.35 -16.71
CA GLU A 90 -12.01 -1.59 -16.85
C GLU A 90 -10.91 -2.01 -15.84
N PHE A 91 -11.32 -2.36 -14.63
CA PHE A 91 -10.40 -2.76 -13.56
C PHE A 91 -10.40 -4.27 -13.28
N SER A 92 -11.02 -5.05 -14.14
CA SER A 92 -11.02 -6.51 -14.01
C SER A 92 -9.62 -7.10 -14.25
N ALA A 93 -9.39 -8.31 -13.72
CA ALA A 93 -8.12 -9.00 -13.91
C ALA A 93 -7.80 -9.24 -15.40
N PRO A 94 -8.74 -9.71 -16.26
CA PRO A 94 -8.45 -9.85 -17.69
C PRO A 94 -8.17 -8.53 -18.41
N ALA A 95 -8.89 -7.45 -18.09
CA ALA A 95 -8.62 -6.14 -18.69
C ALA A 95 -7.23 -5.62 -18.26
N THR A 96 -6.87 -5.78 -16.99
CA THR A 96 -5.56 -5.42 -16.46
C THR A 96 -4.44 -6.20 -17.14
N ALA A 97 -4.62 -7.51 -17.36
CA ALA A 97 -3.65 -8.35 -18.06
C ALA A 97 -3.42 -7.88 -19.50
N VAL A 98 -4.49 -7.63 -20.26
CA VAL A 98 -4.38 -7.13 -21.66
C VAL A 98 -3.70 -5.77 -21.69
N ARG A 99 -4.06 -4.84 -20.79
CA ARG A 99 -3.43 -3.51 -20.70
C ARG A 99 -1.95 -3.59 -20.37
N ALA A 100 -1.55 -4.46 -19.41
CA ALA A 100 -0.15 -4.68 -19.09
C ALA A 100 0.64 -5.22 -20.30
N LEU A 101 0.07 -6.15 -21.07
CA LEU A 101 0.68 -6.66 -22.31
C LEU A 101 0.82 -5.57 -23.38
N LEU A 102 -0.20 -4.72 -23.56
CA LEU A 102 -0.15 -3.59 -24.50
C LEU A 102 0.90 -2.55 -24.05
N ALA A 103 0.97 -2.22 -22.78
CA ALA A 103 1.99 -1.33 -22.22
C ALA A 103 3.40 -1.87 -22.45
N LEU A 104 3.63 -3.17 -22.27
CA LEU A 104 4.89 -3.84 -22.57
C LEU A 104 5.25 -3.74 -24.07
N LEU A 105 4.29 -3.87 -24.97
CA LEU A 105 4.49 -3.69 -26.41
C LEU A 105 4.91 -2.26 -26.76
N ARG A 106 4.41 -1.25 -26.06
CA ARG A 106 4.80 0.17 -26.20
C ARG A 106 6.18 0.48 -25.64
N GLY A 107 6.80 -0.43 -24.90
CA GLY A 107 8.10 -0.22 -24.26
C GLY A 107 8.01 0.37 -22.87
N ALA A 108 6.90 0.22 -22.17
CA ALA A 108 6.78 0.56 -20.76
C ALA A 108 7.75 -0.24 -19.89
N ASP A 109 7.95 0.20 -18.65
CA ASP A 109 8.84 -0.46 -17.69
C ASP A 109 8.47 -1.93 -17.49
N MET A 110 9.42 -2.83 -17.78
CA MET A 110 9.18 -4.26 -17.68
C MET A 110 8.91 -4.70 -16.23
N THR A 111 9.58 -4.09 -15.27
CA THR A 111 9.43 -4.43 -13.85
C THR A 111 8.00 -4.16 -13.38
N GLU A 112 7.49 -2.99 -13.69
CA GLU A 112 6.13 -2.60 -13.33
C GLU A 112 5.10 -3.51 -14.00
N GLN A 113 5.16 -3.62 -15.34
CA GLN A 113 4.11 -4.29 -16.09
C GLN A 113 4.14 -5.82 -15.93
N LEU A 114 5.31 -6.46 -15.84
CA LEU A 114 5.39 -7.90 -15.57
C LEU A 114 4.92 -8.24 -14.15
N THR A 115 5.20 -7.37 -13.18
CA THR A 115 4.70 -7.55 -11.81
C THR A 115 3.17 -7.39 -11.75
N VAL A 116 2.62 -6.38 -12.44
CA VAL A 116 1.16 -6.21 -12.58
C VAL A 116 0.54 -7.44 -13.23
N LEU A 117 1.09 -7.91 -14.35
CA LEU A 117 0.60 -9.10 -15.07
C LEU A 117 0.62 -10.34 -14.18
N ALA A 118 1.72 -10.60 -13.46
CA ALA A 118 1.83 -11.72 -12.53
C ALA A 118 0.76 -11.67 -11.41
N LYS A 119 0.48 -10.48 -10.88
CA LYS A 119 -0.48 -10.25 -9.79
C LYS A 119 -1.95 -10.32 -10.21
N THR A 120 -2.25 -10.36 -11.51
CA THR A 120 -3.64 -10.61 -11.97
C THR A 120 -4.15 -11.99 -11.56
N GLY A 121 -3.24 -12.92 -11.25
CA GLY A 121 -3.54 -14.31 -11.00
C GLY A 121 -3.94 -15.09 -12.26
N LEU A 122 -3.86 -14.49 -13.45
CA LEU A 122 -4.19 -15.12 -14.74
C LEU A 122 -2.99 -15.85 -15.37
N CYS A 123 -1.79 -15.70 -14.78
CA CYS A 123 -0.64 -16.48 -15.20
C CYS A 123 -0.61 -17.78 -14.38
N ASP A 124 -0.25 -18.88 -15.05
CA ASP A 124 -0.05 -20.15 -14.37
C ASP A 124 1.25 -20.11 -13.55
N LEU A 125 1.18 -19.33 -12.45
CA LEU A 125 2.21 -19.10 -11.45
C LEU A 125 1.60 -19.31 -10.07
N THR A 126 2.36 -19.92 -9.18
CA THR A 126 1.98 -20.05 -7.78
C THR A 126 2.19 -18.74 -7.04
N GLU A 127 1.43 -18.49 -5.96
CA GLU A 127 1.61 -17.30 -5.12
C GLU A 127 3.05 -17.15 -4.61
N PRO A 128 3.77 -18.20 -4.14
CA PRO A 128 5.19 -18.09 -3.79
C PRO A 128 6.10 -17.67 -4.94
N GLU A 129 5.81 -18.07 -6.19
CA GLU A 129 6.59 -17.64 -7.37
C GLU A 129 6.35 -16.16 -7.68
N VAL A 130 5.10 -15.68 -7.61
CA VAL A 130 4.77 -14.26 -7.78
C VAL A 130 5.43 -13.41 -6.70
N CYS A 131 5.38 -13.85 -5.44
CA CYS A 131 6.04 -13.16 -4.33
C CYS A 131 7.57 -13.12 -4.49
N ALA A 132 8.19 -14.23 -4.90
CA ALA A 132 9.63 -14.30 -5.13
C ALA A 132 10.06 -13.40 -6.29
N LEU A 133 9.30 -13.38 -7.39
CA LEU A 133 9.52 -12.51 -8.54
C LEU A 133 9.46 -11.02 -8.15
N GLU A 134 8.41 -10.62 -7.44
CA GLU A 134 8.24 -9.24 -6.99
C GLU A 134 9.36 -8.80 -6.04
N ASN A 135 9.73 -9.66 -5.08
CA ASN A 135 10.82 -9.38 -4.15
C ASN A 135 12.16 -9.24 -4.87
N TYR A 136 12.44 -10.12 -5.82
CA TYR A 136 13.66 -10.01 -6.63
C TYR A 136 13.67 -8.72 -7.46
N ALA A 137 12.57 -8.44 -8.15
CA ALA A 137 12.41 -7.24 -8.95
C ALA A 137 12.52 -5.94 -8.11
N TYR A 138 11.97 -5.93 -6.91
CA TYR A 138 12.11 -4.81 -5.96
C TYR A 138 13.57 -4.62 -5.52
N THR A 139 14.25 -5.73 -5.21
CA THR A 139 15.64 -5.70 -4.71
C THR A 139 16.61 -5.22 -5.78
N TRP A 140 16.52 -5.74 -6.99
CA TRP A 140 17.49 -5.52 -8.05
C TRP A 140 17.08 -4.50 -9.10
N SER A 141 15.81 -4.11 -9.16
CA SER A 141 15.24 -3.19 -10.18
C SER A 141 15.78 -3.50 -11.60
N PRO A 142 15.63 -4.75 -12.10
CA PRO A 142 16.26 -5.20 -13.31
C PRO A 142 15.79 -4.39 -14.53
N ASN A 143 16.72 -3.93 -15.33
CA ASN A 143 16.43 -3.29 -16.60
C ASN A 143 15.95 -4.31 -17.66
N ALA A 144 15.55 -3.86 -18.84
CA ALA A 144 15.02 -4.73 -19.89
C ALA A 144 15.99 -5.82 -20.37
N ALA A 145 17.31 -5.60 -20.30
CA ALA A 145 18.32 -6.59 -20.62
C ALA A 145 18.43 -7.65 -19.51
N ALA A 146 18.45 -7.20 -18.25
CA ALA A 146 18.49 -8.08 -17.09
C ALA A 146 17.22 -8.95 -16.97
N TRP A 147 16.05 -8.44 -17.34
CA TRP A 147 14.83 -9.25 -17.42
C TRP A 147 14.94 -10.40 -18.43
N ARG A 148 15.72 -10.24 -19.50
CA ARG A 148 15.95 -11.29 -20.52
C ARG A 148 17.07 -12.25 -20.16
N ALA A 149 17.93 -11.88 -19.22
CA ALA A 149 18.96 -12.75 -18.68
C ALA A 149 18.42 -13.60 -17.52
N GLU A 150 19.13 -14.67 -17.20
CA GLU A 150 18.83 -15.51 -16.03
C GLU A 150 19.04 -14.72 -14.73
N PHE A 151 18.14 -14.88 -13.77
CA PHE A 151 18.28 -14.31 -12.44
C PHE A 151 19.24 -15.17 -11.60
N THR A 152 20.45 -14.64 -11.35
CA THR A 152 21.52 -15.34 -10.63
C THR A 152 21.94 -14.63 -9.35
N LYS A 153 21.50 -13.40 -9.12
CA LYS A 153 21.90 -12.59 -7.97
C LYS A 153 21.15 -13.01 -6.71
N SER A 154 21.74 -12.79 -5.53
CA SER A 154 21.11 -13.10 -4.25
C SER A 154 19.76 -12.39 -4.06
N PRO A 155 18.68 -13.08 -3.65
CA PRO A 155 17.40 -12.45 -3.33
C PRO A 155 17.49 -11.43 -2.18
N ARG A 156 18.54 -11.51 -1.36
CA ARG A 156 18.78 -10.56 -0.24
C ARG A 156 19.42 -9.25 -0.66
N GLY A 157 19.89 -9.13 -1.91
CA GLY A 157 20.65 -7.99 -2.40
C GLY A 157 22.15 -8.14 -2.17
N PHE A 158 22.84 -7.02 -1.91
CA PHE A 158 24.28 -7.01 -1.64
C PHE A 158 24.63 -7.67 -0.30
N GLY A 159 25.71 -8.42 -0.27
CA GLY A 159 26.26 -9.06 0.94
C GLY A 159 27.14 -10.26 0.59
N ASP A 160 27.87 -10.75 1.59
CA ASP A 160 28.79 -11.87 1.54
C ASP A 160 28.22 -13.17 2.12
N ALA A 161 26.99 -13.13 2.64
CA ALA A 161 26.39 -14.31 3.23
C ALA A 161 26.10 -15.38 2.17
N GLU A 162 26.54 -16.59 2.42
CA GLU A 162 26.17 -17.75 1.61
C GLU A 162 24.63 -17.85 1.51
N LEU A 163 24.17 -18.24 0.32
CA LEU A 163 22.73 -18.45 0.07
C LEU A 163 22.24 -19.60 0.94
N THR A 164 21.19 -19.34 1.70
CA THR A 164 20.50 -20.41 2.42
C THR A 164 19.68 -21.26 1.44
N GLU A 165 19.19 -22.42 1.90
CA GLU A 165 18.28 -23.25 1.12
C GLU A 165 17.01 -22.46 0.71
N GLU A 166 16.51 -21.62 1.60
CA GLU A 166 15.35 -20.74 1.34
C GLU A 166 15.66 -19.69 0.26
N ASP A 167 16.84 -19.07 0.29
CA ASP A 167 17.27 -18.11 -0.74
C ASP A 167 17.38 -18.78 -2.11
N THR A 168 17.97 -19.98 -2.16
CA THR A 168 18.09 -20.76 -3.39
C THR A 168 16.72 -21.14 -3.95
N LEU A 169 15.78 -21.53 -3.08
CA LEU A 169 14.41 -21.84 -3.47
C LEU A 169 13.69 -20.60 -4.01
N ASN A 170 13.84 -19.45 -3.34
CA ASN A 170 13.22 -18.19 -3.77
C ASN A 170 13.84 -17.68 -5.08
N LEU A 171 15.13 -17.85 -5.30
CA LEU A 171 15.78 -17.52 -6.57
C LEU A 171 15.22 -18.39 -7.71
N THR A 172 15.10 -19.70 -7.47
CA THR A 172 14.52 -20.65 -8.43
C THR A 172 13.08 -20.27 -8.78
N ARG A 173 12.27 -19.92 -7.79
CA ARG A 173 10.89 -19.47 -7.98
C ARG A 173 10.82 -18.20 -8.82
N ALA A 174 11.65 -17.20 -8.50
CA ALA A 174 11.72 -15.95 -9.25
C ALA A 174 12.13 -16.18 -10.72
N GLU A 175 13.12 -17.06 -10.95
CA GLU A 175 13.60 -17.41 -12.29
C GLU A 175 12.55 -18.16 -13.11
N ASN A 176 11.83 -19.10 -12.53
CA ASN A 176 10.72 -19.80 -13.18
C ASN A 176 9.64 -18.81 -13.64
N ALA A 177 9.21 -17.93 -12.74
CA ALA A 177 8.22 -16.90 -13.06
C ALA A 177 8.72 -15.94 -14.16
N ARG A 178 9.98 -15.45 -14.04
CA ARG A 178 10.61 -14.60 -15.05
C ARG A 178 10.60 -15.26 -16.42
N LYS A 179 11.12 -16.49 -16.51
CA LYS A 179 11.25 -17.24 -17.76
C LYS A 179 9.90 -17.38 -18.46
N LYS A 180 8.86 -17.76 -17.72
CA LYS A 180 7.50 -17.94 -18.25
C LYS A 180 6.97 -16.61 -18.81
N LEU A 181 7.00 -15.54 -18.03
CA LEU A 181 6.46 -14.23 -18.42
C LEU A 181 7.24 -13.62 -19.59
N VAL A 182 8.57 -13.61 -19.52
CA VAL A 182 9.42 -12.99 -20.56
C VAL A 182 9.32 -13.75 -21.88
N THR A 183 9.28 -15.08 -21.87
CA THR A 183 9.10 -15.88 -23.08
C THR A 183 7.78 -15.57 -23.77
N ALA A 184 6.68 -15.51 -23.04
CA ALA A 184 5.37 -15.18 -23.60
C ALA A 184 5.34 -13.75 -24.19
N VAL A 185 5.91 -12.77 -23.48
CA VAL A 185 5.99 -11.37 -23.94
C VAL A 185 6.89 -11.20 -25.17
N ASP A 186 8.07 -11.86 -25.21
CA ASP A 186 8.95 -11.77 -26.37
C ASP A 186 8.35 -12.50 -27.58
N THR A 187 7.60 -13.59 -27.39
CA THR A 187 6.79 -14.24 -28.42
C THR A 187 5.73 -13.27 -28.94
N LEU A 188 4.99 -12.60 -28.06
CA LEU A 188 4.01 -11.59 -28.40
C LEU A 188 4.63 -10.45 -29.24
N ARG A 189 5.76 -9.89 -28.79
CA ARG A 189 6.48 -8.82 -29.52
C ARG A 189 6.89 -9.24 -30.93
N SER A 190 7.34 -10.49 -31.10
CA SER A 190 7.74 -11.00 -32.41
C SER A 190 6.59 -11.02 -33.41
N LYS A 191 5.36 -11.30 -32.95
CA LYS A 191 4.15 -11.40 -33.76
C LYS A 191 3.52 -10.05 -34.12
N VAL A 192 3.83 -8.98 -33.35
CA VAL A 192 3.18 -7.67 -33.45
C VAL A 192 4.00 -6.62 -34.25
N ARG A 193 5.23 -6.91 -34.69
CA ARG A 193 6.15 -5.93 -35.31
C ARG A 193 5.63 -5.13 -36.49
N SER A 194 4.69 -5.63 -37.26
CA SER A 194 4.05 -4.97 -38.42
C SER A 194 2.61 -5.46 -38.56
N ALA A 195 1.95 -5.66 -37.41
CA ALA A 195 0.66 -6.29 -37.33
C ALA A 195 -0.47 -5.28 -37.57
N ASN A 196 -1.54 -5.76 -38.20
CA ASN A 196 -2.83 -5.06 -38.22
C ASN A 196 -3.63 -5.37 -36.94
N ALA A 197 -4.79 -4.78 -36.78
CA ALA A 197 -5.63 -4.97 -35.60
C ALA A 197 -6.01 -6.43 -35.33
N GLU A 198 -6.33 -7.19 -36.37
CA GLU A 198 -6.64 -8.61 -36.24
C GLU A 198 -5.45 -9.41 -35.71
N GLN A 199 -4.26 -9.14 -36.22
CA GLN A 199 -3.04 -9.81 -35.79
C GLN A 199 -2.65 -9.45 -34.36
N ILE A 200 -2.85 -8.19 -33.93
CA ILE A 200 -2.63 -7.75 -32.55
C ILE A 200 -3.59 -8.47 -31.61
N SER A 201 -4.90 -8.49 -31.91
CA SER A 201 -5.91 -9.20 -31.09
C SER A 201 -5.59 -10.68 -30.95
N ARG A 202 -5.27 -11.33 -32.06
CA ARG A 202 -4.87 -12.76 -32.06
C ARG A 202 -3.60 -13.01 -31.24
N ALA A 203 -2.60 -12.16 -31.38
CA ALA A 203 -1.35 -12.30 -30.65
C ALA A 203 -1.55 -12.13 -29.14
N LEU A 204 -2.38 -11.16 -28.72
CA LEU A 204 -2.77 -10.99 -27.31
C LEU A 204 -3.50 -12.21 -26.76
N TYR A 205 -4.50 -12.72 -27.48
CA TYR A 205 -5.23 -13.93 -27.08
C TYR A 205 -4.30 -15.15 -26.92
N PHE A 206 -3.41 -15.38 -27.91
CA PHE A 206 -2.47 -16.50 -27.82
C PHE A 206 -1.44 -16.32 -26.71
N CYS A 207 -1.03 -15.09 -26.39
CA CYS A 207 -0.16 -14.79 -25.26
C CYS A 207 -0.85 -15.14 -23.93
N LEU A 208 -2.11 -14.72 -23.74
CA LEU A 208 -2.90 -15.07 -22.57
C LEU A 208 -3.07 -16.60 -22.44
N LYS A 209 -3.30 -17.30 -23.56
CA LYS A 209 -3.41 -18.77 -23.59
C LYS A 209 -2.07 -19.44 -23.21
N GLU A 210 -0.95 -18.94 -23.72
CA GLU A 210 0.41 -19.43 -23.38
C GLU A 210 0.73 -19.22 -21.90
N LEU A 211 0.24 -18.13 -21.31
CA LEU A 211 0.35 -17.85 -19.87
C LEU A 211 -0.59 -18.74 -19.02
N GLY A 212 -1.52 -19.48 -19.60
CA GLY A 212 -2.46 -20.33 -18.90
C GLY A 212 -3.72 -19.60 -18.38
N ALA A 213 -4.00 -18.40 -18.91
CA ALA A 213 -5.02 -17.50 -18.35
C ALA A 213 -6.43 -18.09 -18.30
N GLU A 214 -6.84 -18.91 -19.28
CA GLU A 214 -8.16 -19.53 -19.31
C GLU A 214 -8.38 -20.50 -18.13
N GLY A 215 -7.38 -21.34 -17.83
CA GLY A 215 -7.42 -22.26 -16.70
C GLY A 215 -7.40 -21.56 -15.36
N GLN A 216 -6.57 -20.52 -15.24
CA GLN A 216 -6.48 -19.71 -14.01
C GLN A 216 -7.77 -18.91 -13.75
N GLN A 217 -8.37 -18.36 -14.80
CA GLN A 217 -9.67 -17.69 -14.71
C GLN A 217 -10.76 -18.64 -14.21
N ALA A 218 -10.81 -19.87 -14.75
CA ALA A 218 -11.79 -20.86 -14.29
C ALA A 218 -11.59 -21.23 -12.80
N ALA A 219 -10.34 -21.38 -12.36
CA ALA A 219 -10.01 -21.61 -10.96
C ALA A 219 -10.42 -20.42 -10.06
N GLN A 220 -10.10 -19.19 -10.47
CA GLN A 220 -10.50 -17.98 -9.72
C GLN A 220 -12.03 -17.87 -9.60
N VAL A 221 -12.78 -18.16 -10.66
CA VAL A 221 -14.26 -18.14 -10.62
C VAL A 221 -14.79 -19.14 -9.58
N GLU A 222 -14.19 -20.34 -9.48
CA GLU A 222 -14.60 -21.35 -8.49
C GLU A 222 -14.23 -20.93 -7.06
N ASP A 223 -13.06 -20.34 -6.85
CA ASP A 223 -12.65 -19.80 -5.56
C ASP A 223 -13.58 -18.66 -5.12
N ILE A 224 -13.93 -17.74 -6.03
CA ILE A 224 -14.89 -16.67 -5.78
C ILE A 224 -16.27 -17.25 -5.47
N ARG A 225 -16.71 -18.30 -6.18
CA ARG A 225 -17.98 -18.99 -5.93
C ARG A 225 -18.05 -19.52 -4.51
N THR A 226 -16.97 -20.14 -4.05
CA THR A 226 -16.87 -20.70 -2.70
C THR A 226 -16.82 -19.62 -1.63
N ALA A 227 -16.06 -18.53 -1.88
CA ALA A 227 -15.83 -17.47 -0.89
C ALA A 227 -16.92 -16.40 -0.84
N ARG A 228 -17.56 -16.08 -1.98
CA ARG A 228 -18.48 -14.94 -2.14
C ARG A 228 -19.83 -15.29 -2.76
N GLY A 229 -20.04 -16.56 -3.15
CA GLY A 229 -21.27 -17.06 -3.73
C GLY A 229 -21.35 -16.94 -5.27
N ILE A 230 -22.43 -17.49 -5.80
CA ILE A 230 -22.70 -17.60 -7.24
C ILE A 230 -22.68 -16.25 -7.98
N PRO A 231 -23.30 -15.17 -7.44
CA PRO A 231 -23.39 -13.91 -8.17
C PRO A 231 -22.03 -13.28 -8.48
N ALA A 232 -21.11 -13.32 -7.51
CA ALA A 232 -19.76 -12.76 -7.68
C ALA A 232 -18.94 -13.62 -8.68
N ALA A 233 -19.14 -14.93 -8.69
CA ALA A 233 -18.52 -15.84 -9.64
C ALA A 233 -19.01 -15.59 -11.08
N GLU A 234 -20.31 -15.37 -11.26
CA GLU A 234 -20.88 -15.02 -12.56
C GLU A 234 -20.41 -13.66 -13.07
N GLU A 235 -20.23 -12.68 -12.17
CA GLU A 235 -19.66 -11.37 -12.52
C GLU A 235 -18.23 -11.54 -13.03
N ALA A 236 -17.37 -12.27 -12.31
CA ALA A 236 -16.00 -12.55 -12.73
C ALA A 236 -15.91 -13.32 -14.07
N ALA A 237 -16.83 -14.25 -14.31
CA ALA A 237 -16.92 -14.96 -15.59
C ALA A 237 -17.36 -14.03 -16.73
N ARG A 238 -18.31 -13.11 -16.48
CA ARG A 238 -18.72 -12.10 -17.47
C ARG A 238 -17.59 -11.13 -17.82
N GLU A 239 -16.80 -10.69 -16.83
CA GLU A 239 -15.62 -9.84 -17.07
C GLU A 239 -14.67 -10.45 -18.10
N TRP A 240 -14.34 -11.72 -17.94
CA TRP A 240 -13.53 -12.47 -18.90
C TRP A 240 -14.16 -12.49 -20.31
N ASN A 241 -15.43 -12.87 -20.38
CA ASN A 241 -16.15 -12.98 -21.65
C ASN A 241 -16.23 -11.66 -22.39
N VAL A 242 -16.50 -10.54 -21.69
CA VAL A 242 -16.55 -9.21 -22.29
C VAL A 242 -15.18 -8.80 -22.83
N VAL A 243 -14.10 -9.02 -22.08
CA VAL A 243 -12.74 -8.68 -22.54
C VAL A 243 -12.36 -9.51 -23.77
N MET A 244 -12.68 -10.81 -23.81
CA MET A 244 -12.42 -11.65 -24.99
C MET A 244 -13.28 -11.22 -26.17
N GLN A 245 -14.54 -10.88 -25.95
CA GLN A 245 -15.42 -10.33 -26.98
C GLN A 245 -14.90 -9.02 -27.56
N LEU A 246 -14.36 -8.13 -26.73
CA LEU A 246 -13.75 -6.87 -27.22
C LEU A 246 -12.54 -7.13 -28.11
N LEU A 247 -11.68 -8.09 -27.80
CA LEU A 247 -10.58 -8.49 -28.68
C LEU A 247 -11.09 -9.00 -30.02
N ASP A 248 -12.16 -9.81 -30.03
CA ASP A 248 -12.80 -10.30 -31.25
C ASP A 248 -13.46 -9.18 -32.06
N GLU A 249 -14.13 -8.24 -31.40
CA GLU A 249 -14.74 -7.07 -32.07
C GLU A 249 -13.69 -6.17 -32.71
N MET A 250 -12.58 -5.90 -32.01
CA MET A 250 -11.46 -5.15 -32.58
C MET A 250 -10.87 -5.87 -33.80
N ALA A 251 -10.67 -7.19 -33.72
CA ALA A 251 -10.21 -7.99 -34.84
C ALA A 251 -11.15 -7.92 -36.03
N ARG A 252 -12.46 -8.01 -35.79
CA ARG A 252 -13.50 -8.04 -36.83
C ARG A 252 -13.75 -6.67 -37.45
N LEU A 253 -13.83 -5.58 -36.63
CA LEU A 253 -14.21 -4.25 -37.09
C LEU A 253 -13.05 -3.49 -37.73
N LEU A 254 -11.85 -3.60 -37.17
CA LEU A 254 -10.67 -2.94 -37.71
C LEU A 254 -9.94 -3.83 -38.73
N GLY A 255 -10.07 -5.14 -38.63
CA GLY A 255 -9.61 -6.11 -39.61
C GLY A 255 -8.17 -5.95 -40.03
N SER A 256 -7.96 -5.79 -41.36
CA SER A 256 -6.66 -5.65 -41.98
C SER A 256 -6.12 -4.21 -41.96
N GLN A 257 -6.80 -3.26 -41.32
CA GLN A 257 -6.31 -1.89 -41.28
C GLN A 257 -5.01 -1.83 -40.47
N GLY A 258 -4.03 -1.09 -40.98
CA GLY A 258 -2.80 -0.80 -40.27
C GLY A 258 -3.11 0.11 -39.07
N ILE A 259 -2.79 -0.33 -37.87
CA ILE A 259 -2.97 0.41 -36.62
C ILE A 259 -1.70 0.29 -35.80
N THR A 260 -1.30 1.35 -35.14
CA THR A 260 -0.19 1.30 -34.18
C THR A 260 -0.66 0.72 -32.84
N VAL A 261 0.28 0.17 -32.06
CA VAL A 261 -0.03 -0.36 -30.72
C VAL A 261 -0.63 0.71 -29.80
N PRO A 262 -0.14 1.97 -29.77
CA PRO A 262 -0.79 3.04 -29.01
C PRO A 262 -2.25 3.30 -29.41
N GLU A 263 -2.53 3.41 -30.69
CA GLU A 263 -3.90 3.62 -31.18
C GLU A 263 -4.81 2.44 -30.83
N TYR A 264 -4.28 1.22 -30.92
CA TYR A 264 -5.01 0.01 -30.52
C TYR A 264 -5.36 0.03 -29.02
N GLU A 265 -4.41 0.42 -28.14
CA GLU A 265 -4.62 0.52 -26.70
C GLU A 265 -5.65 1.60 -26.35
N ASP A 266 -5.60 2.76 -27.02
CA ASP A 266 -6.56 3.85 -26.82
C ASP A 266 -7.99 3.41 -27.16
N LEU A 267 -8.15 2.74 -28.31
CA LEU A 267 -9.45 2.18 -28.72
C LEU A 267 -9.93 1.07 -27.78
N PHE A 268 -9.06 0.16 -27.41
CA PHE A 268 -9.39 -0.90 -26.45
C PHE A 268 -9.83 -0.33 -25.09
N SER A 269 -9.13 0.69 -24.59
CA SER A 269 -9.47 1.38 -23.35
C SER A 269 -10.81 2.11 -23.44
N LEU A 270 -11.10 2.74 -24.59
CA LEU A 270 -12.39 3.39 -24.86
C LEU A 270 -13.53 2.36 -24.85
N LEU A 271 -13.33 1.23 -25.53
CA LEU A 271 -14.32 0.15 -25.58
C LEU A 271 -14.56 -0.46 -24.20
N LEU A 272 -13.52 -0.69 -23.40
CA LEU A 272 -13.65 -1.16 -22.02
C LEU A 272 -14.53 -0.23 -21.16
N ARG A 273 -14.33 1.09 -21.28
CA ARG A 273 -15.12 2.10 -20.54
C ARG A 273 -16.57 2.18 -21.03
N SER A 274 -16.79 1.87 -22.30
CA SER A 274 -18.12 1.91 -22.92
C SER A 274 -18.88 0.59 -22.77
N SER A 275 -18.21 -0.48 -22.36
CA SER A 275 -18.81 -1.79 -22.17
C SER A 275 -19.55 -1.87 -20.83
N ASP A 276 -20.71 -2.51 -20.87
CA ASP A 276 -21.50 -2.81 -19.68
C ASP A 276 -21.50 -4.32 -19.43
N LEU A 277 -21.14 -4.73 -18.21
CA LEU A 277 -21.18 -6.14 -17.80
C LEU A 277 -22.62 -6.68 -17.71
N GLY A 278 -23.61 -5.79 -17.78
CA GLY A 278 -25.03 -6.15 -17.67
C GLY A 278 -25.37 -6.72 -16.28
N HIS A 279 -26.10 -5.99 -15.48
CA HIS A 279 -26.56 -6.47 -14.17
C HIS A 279 -27.98 -7.01 -14.31
N ILE A 280 -28.15 -8.32 -14.25
CA ILE A 280 -29.48 -8.93 -14.16
C ILE A 280 -29.87 -8.90 -12.68
N PRO A 281 -31.00 -8.24 -12.31
CA PRO A 281 -31.49 -8.26 -10.94
C PRO A 281 -31.69 -9.71 -10.47
N GLN A 282 -31.07 -10.07 -9.35
CA GLN A 282 -31.20 -11.44 -8.80
C GLN A 282 -32.56 -11.68 -8.15
N THR A 283 -33.22 -10.62 -7.74
CA THR A 283 -34.56 -10.64 -7.17
C THR A 283 -35.42 -9.58 -7.85
N LEU A 284 -36.71 -9.91 -8.07
CA LEU A 284 -37.69 -8.94 -8.57
C LEU A 284 -38.06 -7.88 -7.51
N ASP A 285 -37.76 -8.14 -6.24
CA ASP A 285 -38.04 -7.24 -5.11
C ASP A 285 -36.71 -6.78 -4.48
N ALA A 286 -36.13 -5.72 -5.04
CA ALA A 286 -34.88 -5.12 -4.59
C ALA A 286 -35.04 -3.60 -4.46
N VAL A 287 -34.28 -2.99 -3.54
CA VAL A 287 -34.15 -1.54 -3.45
C VAL A 287 -33.33 -1.04 -4.64
N VAL A 288 -33.80 0.01 -5.30
CA VAL A 288 -33.13 0.59 -6.46
C VAL A 288 -32.18 1.70 -6.04
N LEU A 289 -30.91 1.59 -6.37
CA LEU A 289 -29.93 2.69 -6.30
C LEU A 289 -29.86 3.36 -7.68
N ALA A 290 -30.31 4.61 -7.77
CA ALA A 290 -30.39 5.34 -9.04
C ALA A 290 -29.67 6.68 -8.99
N SER A 291 -29.08 7.09 -10.14
CA SER A 291 -28.62 8.47 -10.34
C SER A 291 -29.82 9.38 -10.62
N ALA A 292 -29.87 10.55 -9.96
CA ALA A 292 -30.91 11.52 -10.18
C ALA A 292 -31.05 11.95 -11.65
N GLY A 293 -29.96 11.95 -12.41
CA GLY A 293 -29.95 12.29 -13.85
C GLY A 293 -30.56 11.24 -14.77
N LYS A 294 -30.60 9.97 -14.34
CA LYS A 294 -31.07 8.82 -15.15
C LYS A 294 -32.21 8.06 -14.48
N MET A 295 -32.78 8.62 -13.43
CA MET A 295 -33.76 7.97 -12.58
C MET A 295 -35.00 7.48 -13.37
N ARG A 296 -35.24 6.17 -13.32
CA ARG A 296 -36.47 5.50 -13.80
C ARG A 296 -37.07 4.71 -12.65
N LEU A 297 -37.95 5.32 -11.90
CA LEU A 297 -38.59 4.70 -10.73
C LEU A 297 -40.07 4.41 -11.03
N ASP A 298 -40.51 3.20 -10.67
CA ASP A 298 -41.90 2.78 -10.81
C ASP A 298 -42.68 3.11 -9.53
N ALA A 299 -43.12 4.39 -9.42
CA ALA A 299 -43.94 4.92 -8.34
C ALA A 299 -43.48 4.43 -6.94
N PRO A 300 -42.28 4.86 -6.45
CA PRO A 300 -41.79 4.44 -5.16
C PRO A 300 -42.64 5.03 -4.03
N ASP A 301 -42.86 4.22 -2.98
CA ASP A 301 -43.50 4.71 -1.76
C ASP A 301 -42.53 5.58 -0.93
N TYR A 302 -41.26 5.16 -0.87
CA TYR A 302 -40.20 5.80 -0.09
C TYR A 302 -38.98 6.11 -0.95
N VAL A 303 -38.41 7.30 -0.81
CA VAL A 303 -37.17 7.69 -1.49
C VAL A 303 -36.17 8.24 -0.47
N PHE A 304 -34.94 7.74 -0.55
CA PHE A 304 -33.80 8.19 0.22
C PHE A 304 -32.90 8.98 -0.71
N VAL A 305 -32.81 10.30 -0.52
CA VAL A 305 -31.93 11.17 -1.30
C VAL A 305 -30.67 11.45 -0.50
N LEU A 306 -29.53 10.94 -1.00
CA LEU A 306 -28.22 11.06 -0.36
C LEU A 306 -27.39 12.15 -1.05
N GLY A 307 -26.47 12.76 -0.31
CA GLY A 307 -25.51 13.72 -0.86
C GLY A 307 -26.07 15.09 -1.15
N LEU A 308 -27.05 15.55 -0.36
CA LEU A 308 -27.65 16.89 -0.49
C LEU A 308 -26.71 17.99 0.06
N ALA A 309 -25.41 17.90 -0.26
CA ALA A 309 -24.40 18.87 0.10
C ALA A 309 -24.27 19.97 -0.97
N GLU A 310 -23.84 21.17 -0.55
CA GLU A 310 -23.58 22.28 -1.44
C GLU A 310 -22.55 21.91 -2.51
N GLY A 311 -22.88 22.14 -3.78
CA GLY A 311 -22.06 21.80 -4.92
C GLY A 311 -22.08 20.32 -5.34
N GLU A 312 -22.64 19.40 -4.54
CA GLU A 312 -22.79 17.99 -4.87
C GLU A 312 -24.18 17.69 -5.48
N PHE A 313 -25.26 18.06 -4.79
CA PHE A 313 -26.61 17.92 -5.32
C PHE A 313 -27.56 19.02 -4.79
N PRO A 314 -28.06 19.93 -5.64
CA PRO A 314 -27.83 20.03 -7.09
C PRO A 314 -26.38 20.41 -7.42
N CYS A 315 -25.83 19.79 -8.47
CA CYS A 315 -24.49 20.07 -8.93
C CYS A 315 -24.43 21.40 -9.69
N THR A 316 -23.43 22.22 -9.41
CA THR A 316 -23.17 23.41 -10.23
C THR A 316 -22.45 22.99 -11.51
N PRO A 317 -23.06 23.12 -12.70
CA PRO A 317 -22.41 22.74 -13.94
C PRO A 317 -21.11 23.53 -14.14
N ALA A 318 -19.98 22.84 -14.32
CA ALA A 318 -18.73 23.50 -14.65
C ALA A 318 -18.65 23.81 -16.14
N GLU A 319 -18.02 24.92 -16.50
CA GLU A 319 -17.63 25.16 -17.89
C GLU A 319 -16.56 24.14 -18.27
N SER A 320 -16.86 23.29 -19.24
CA SER A 320 -15.91 22.30 -19.75
C SER A 320 -15.86 22.35 -21.27
N GLY A 321 -14.65 22.30 -21.83
CA GLY A 321 -14.40 22.25 -23.26
C GLY A 321 -13.70 23.49 -23.80
N LEU A 322 -13.49 23.49 -25.13
CA LEU A 322 -12.77 24.54 -25.85
C LEU A 322 -13.59 25.84 -26.05
N LEU A 323 -14.92 25.74 -25.93
CA LEU A 323 -15.83 26.87 -26.15
C LEU A 323 -16.28 27.43 -24.80
N THR A 324 -16.01 28.70 -24.56
CA THR A 324 -16.55 29.44 -23.43
C THR A 324 -18.06 29.65 -23.57
N HIS A 325 -18.73 30.10 -22.51
CA HIS A 325 -20.17 30.46 -22.55
C HIS A 325 -20.45 31.52 -23.61
N ALA A 326 -19.64 32.58 -23.68
CA ALA A 326 -19.76 33.65 -24.67
C ALA A 326 -19.58 33.16 -26.12
N ASP A 327 -18.67 32.19 -26.33
CA ASP A 327 -18.47 31.60 -27.66
C ASP A 327 -19.70 30.80 -28.11
N ARG A 328 -20.33 30.07 -27.16
CA ARG A 328 -21.56 29.29 -27.41
C ARG A 328 -22.74 30.20 -27.72
N ASP A 329 -22.92 31.30 -26.99
CA ASP A 329 -23.96 32.29 -27.28
C ASP A 329 -23.81 32.93 -28.65
N LEU A 330 -22.56 33.26 -29.04
CA LEU A 330 -22.26 33.78 -30.36
C LEU A 330 -22.59 32.77 -31.48
N LEU A 331 -22.32 31.49 -31.26
CA LEU A 331 -22.63 30.41 -32.21
C LEU A 331 -24.15 30.18 -32.31
N MET A 332 -24.86 30.20 -31.19
CA MET A 332 -26.34 30.09 -31.17
C MET A 332 -27.01 31.29 -31.81
N ALA A 333 -26.49 32.50 -31.60
CA ALA A 333 -26.97 33.70 -32.29
C ALA A 333 -26.82 33.61 -33.84
N LYS A 334 -25.88 32.78 -34.33
CA LYS A 334 -25.68 32.45 -35.75
C LYS A 334 -26.48 31.22 -36.20
N GLN A 335 -27.47 30.78 -35.42
CA GLN A 335 -28.34 29.62 -35.70
C GLN A 335 -27.57 28.28 -35.77
N ILE A 336 -26.43 28.18 -35.12
CA ILE A 336 -25.73 26.90 -34.92
C ILE A 336 -26.33 26.28 -33.68
N ASP A 337 -27.04 25.17 -33.84
CA ASP A 337 -27.67 24.45 -32.74
C ASP A 337 -26.59 23.73 -31.93
N LEU A 338 -26.39 24.19 -30.67
CA LEU A 338 -25.47 23.59 -29.72
C LEU A 338 -26.30 22.91 -28.60
N PRO A 339 -26.22 21.58 -28.47
CA PRO A 339 -27.15 20.84 -27.65
C PRO A 339 -27.02 21.11 -26.13
N ASP A 340 -26.01 21.83 -25.63
CA ASP A 340 -25.73 21.96 -24.20
C ASP A 340 -25.24 23.36 -23.81
N CYS A 341 -26.14 24.36 -23.83
CA CYS A 341 -25.83 25.63 -23.17
C CYS A 341 -25.86 25.50 -21.64
N PHE A 342 -25.13 26.40 -20.96
CA PHE A 342 -25.01 26.41 -19.49
C PHE A 342 -26.37 26.47 -18.80
N GLU A 343 -27.26 27.31 -19.29
CA GLU A 343 -28.63 27.49 -18.75
C GLU A 343 -29.43 26.20 -18.82
N ASN A 344 -29.37 25.47 -19.92
CA ASN A 344 -30.05 24.18 -20.05
C ASN A 344 -29.50 23.14 -19.07
N ARG A 345 -28.18 23.17 -18.79
CA ARG A 345 -27.58 22.28 -17.80
C ARG A 345 -28.03 22.60 -16.39
N VAL A 346 -28.09 23.90 -16.03
CA VAL A 346 -28.62 24.35 -14.73
C VAL A 346 -30.09 23.95 -14.57
N VAL A 347 -30.93 24.21 -15.59
CA VAL A 347 -32.34 23.80 -15.55
C VAL A 347 -32.48 22.27 -15.43
N ARG A 348 -31.64 21.51 -16.14
CA ARG A 348 -31.63 20.05 -16.04
C ARG A 348 -31.31 19.57 -14.62
N GLU A 349 -30.31 20.18 -13.97
CA GLU A 349 -29.97 19.86 -12.58
C GLU A 349 -31.12 20.18 -11.62
N GLN A 350 -31.75 21.35 -11.78
CA GLN A 350 -32.92 21.70 -11.00
C GLN A 350 -34.10 20.74 -11.21
N VAL A 351 -34.31 20.27 -12.44
CA VAL A 351 -35.36 19.29 -12.76
C VAL A 351 -35.03 17.93 -12.13
N CYS A 352 -33.75 17.50 -12.16
CA CYS A 352 -33.30 16.27 -11.49
C CYS A 352 -33.51 16.33 -9.99
N PHE A 353 -33.15 17.46 -9.36
CA PHE A 353 -33.35 17.71 -7.95
C PHE A 353 -34.85 17.70 -7.60
N TYR A 354 -35.66 18.43 -8.34
CA TYR A 354 -37.11 18.45 -8.15
C TYR A 354 -37.74 17.05 -8.27
N LYS A 355 -37.35 16.27 -9.30
CA LYS A 355 -37.84 14.90 -9.50
C LYS A 355 -37.47 13.99 -8.34
N ALA A 356 -36.23 14.06 -7.83
CA ALA A 356 -35.79 13.25 -6.71
C ALA A 356 -36.63 13.52 -5.44
N LEU A 357 -36.89 14.80 -5.14
CA LEU A 357 -37.65 15.18 -3.96
C LEU A 357 -39.18 14.92 -4.07
N THR A 358 -39.71 14.89 -5.29
CA THR A 358 -41.17 14.72 -5.51
C THR A 358 -41.56 13.32 -5.97
N ALA A 359 -40.59 12.40 -6.08
CA ALA A 359 -40.85 11.01 -6.50
C ALA A 359 -41.62 10.18 -5.46
N PRO A 360 -41.38 10.29 -4.14
CA PRO A 360 -42.02 9.41 -3.17
C PRO A 360 -43.49 9.71 -2.95
N ALA A 361 -44.28 8.63 -2.76
CA ALA A 361 -45.71 8.75 -2.43
C ALA A 361 -45.96 8.87 -0.91
N LYS A 362 -45.13 8.24 -0.05
CA LYS A 362 -45.36 8.14 1.39
C LYS A 362 -44.32 8.80 2.25
N GLY A 363 -43.04 8.68 1.88
CA GLY A 363 -41.95 9.22 2.69
C GLY A 363 -40.69 9.61 1.92
N LEU A 364 -40.12 10.75 2.30
CA LEU A 364 -38.91 11.30 1.79
C LEU A 364 -37.86 11.39 2.91
N TRP A 365 -36.74 10.73 2.69
CA TRP A 365 -35.58 10.85 3.54
C TRP A 365 -34.47 11.63 2.80
N MET A 366 -33.94 12.65 3.46
CA MET A 366 -32.93 13.56 2.92
C MET A 366 -31.69 13.53 3.80
N SER A 367 -30.51 13.44 3.22
CA SER A 367 -29.27 13.48 3.99
C SER A 367 -28.11 14.12 3.24
N TRP A 368 -27.12 14.59 4.01
CA TRP A 368 -25.85 15.10 3.48
C TRP A 368 -24.68 14.75 4.39
N PRO A 369 -23.45 14.56 3.83
CA PRO A 369 -22.25 14.33 4.63
C PRO A 369 -21.73 15.66 5.17
N LYS A 370 -21.73 15.83 6.50
CA LYS A 370 -21.27 17.04 7.21
C LYS A 370 -19.74 17.08 7.35
N GLY A 371 -19.06 15.95 7.12
CA GLY A 371 -17.61 15.84 7.22
C GLY A 371 -16.89 16.81 6.27
N GLN A 372 -15.66 17.20 6.64
CA GLN A 372 -14.82 18.11 5.86
C GLN A 372 -15.42 19.51 5.58
N GLY A 373 -16.36 19.96 6.41
CA GLY A 373 -16.95 21.30 6.30
C GLY A 373 -18.04 21.44 5.23
N GLN A 374 -18.59 20.34 4.73
CA GLN A 374 -19.72 20.37 3.80
C GLN A 374 -20.98 20.84 4.51
N THR A 375 -21.74 21.73 3.85
CA THR A 375 -23.01 22.27 4.32
C THR A 375 -24.17 21.70 3.52
N LEU A 376 -25.37 21.78 4.07
CA LEU A 376 -26.58 21.49 3.32
C LEU A 376 -26.68 22.40 2.07
N CYS A 377 -27.19 21.87 0.98
CA CYS A 377 -27.35 22.65 -0.25
C CYS A 377 -28.36 23.80 -0.04
N ALA A 378 -28.01 25.01 -0.49
CA ALA A 378 -28.81 26.21 -0.38
C ALA A 378 -30.23 26.05 -1.01
N ALA A 379 -30.36 25.22 -2.04
CA ALA A 379 -31.64 24.94 -2.69
C ALA A 379 -32.66 24.23 -1.77
N LEU A 380 -32.20 23.55 -0.71
CA LEU A 380 -33.07 22.85 0.24
C LEU A 380 -33.44 23.72 1.46
N GLU A 381 -32.69 24.78 1.76
CA GLU A 381 -32.94 25.63 2.93
C GLU A 381 -34.37 26.16 3.03
N PRO A 382 -34.98 26.69 1.95
CA PRO A 382 -36.37 27.16 2.03
C PRO A 382 -37.39 26.06 2.34
N ILE A 383 -37.08 24.82 1.89
CA ILE A 383 -37.93 23.65 2.14
C ILE A 383 -37.83 23.22 3.61
N VAL A 384 -36.62 23.22 4.13
CA VAL A 384 -36.33 22.88 5.54
C VAL A 384 -36.96 23.89 6.46
N GLU A 385 -36.85 25.18 6.14
CA GLU A 385 -37.46 26.28 6.93
C GLU A 385 -38.99 26.23 6.95
N ALA A 386 -39.60 25.94 5.79
CA ALA A 386 -41.06 25.89 5.65
C ALA A 386 -41.68 24.60 6.22
N LEU A 387 -41.05 23.44 6.05
CA LEU A 387 -41.63 22.14 6.37
C LEU A 387 -41.06 21.49 7.65
N GLN A 388 -39.95 22.01 8.19
CA GLN A 388 -39.30 21.56 9.43
C GLN A 388 -39.22 20.04 9.54
N PRO A 389 -38.50 19.34 8.60
CA PRO A 389 -38.45 17.89 8.60
C PRO A 389 -37.85 17.38 9.91
N ALA A 390 -38.42 16.32 10.46
CA ALA A 390 -37.95 15.74 11.69
C ALA A 390 -36.64 14.96 11.47
N ALA A 391 -35.76 14.91 12.48
CA ALA A 391 -34.64 14.02 12.48
C ALA A 391 -35.12 12.54 12.52
N PRO A 392 -34.39 11.61 11.86
CA PRO A 392 -34.75 10.22 11.95
C PRO A 392 -34.49 9.67 13.37
N GLN A 393 -35.41 8.85 13.83
CA GLN A 393 -35.26 8.10 15.08
C GLN A 393 -34.89 6.67 14.71
N LEU A 394 -33.61 6.33 14.81
CA LEU A 394 -33.11 4.97 14.60
C LEU A 394 -32.91 4.30 15.96
N GLU A 395 -33.44 3.11 16.09
CA GLU A 395 -33.30 2.30 17.29
C GLU A 395 -32.13 1.31 17.09
N LEU A 396 -31.58 0.75 18.18
CA LEU A 396 -30.50 -0.23 18.11
C LEU A 396 -30.84 -1.41 17.20
N ILE A 397 -32.09 -1.88 17.23
CA ILE A 397 -32.55 -2.98 16.38
C ILE A 397 -32.58 -2.62 14.88
N ASP A 398 -32.61 -1.35 14.53
CA ASP A 398 -32.51 -0.90 13.14
C ASP A 398 -31.07 -0.92 12.66
N LEU A 399 -30.14 -0.53 13.54
CA LEU A 399 -28.71 -0.43 13.26
C LEU A 399 -27.99 -1.77 13.32
N ALA A 400 -28.40 -2.64 14.23
CA ALA A 400 -27.75 -3.96 14.49
C ALA A 400 -28.69 -5.10 14.07
N ALA A 401 -29.02 -5.20 12.81
CA ALA A 401 -29.94 -6.20 12.27
C ALA A 401 -29.29 -7.60 12.10
N THR A 402 -27.98 -7.63 11.88
CA THR A 402 -27.18 -8.85 11.74
C THR A 402 -26.04 -8.87 12.76
N PRO A 403 -25.41 -10.04 13.04
CA PRO A 403 -24.21 -10.08 13.88
C PRO A 403 -23.05 -9.22 13.35
N ALA A 404 -22.94 -9.08 12.06
CA ALA A 404 -21.91 -8.24 11.43
C ALA A 404 -22.20 -6.76 11.66
N ASP A 405 -23.45 -6.31 11.47
CA ASP A 405 -23.86 -4.95 11.81
C ASP A 405 -23.65 -4.65 13.31
N GLY A 406 -23.98 -5.61 14.17
CA GLY A 406 -23.76 -5.48 15.60
C GLY A 406 -22.30 -5.25 15.99
N LEU A 407 -21.36 -5.96 15.35
CA LEU A 407 -19.93 -5.73 15.54
C LEU A 407 -19.50 -4.35 15.05
N ASP A 408 -20.02 -3.92 13.89
CA ASP A 408 -19.75 -2.60 13.32
C ASP A 408 -20.30 -1.46 14.20
N VAL A 409 -21.49 -1.63 14.75
CA VAL A 409 -22.09 -0.66 15.69
C VAL A 409 -21.28 -0.53 16.96
N LEU A 410 -20.79 -1.66 17.52
CA LEU A 410 -19.94 -1.65 18.72
C LEU A 410 -18.57 -1.01 18.44
N GLY A 411 -17.96 -1.31 17.30
CA GLY A 411 -16.63 -0.83 16.92
C GLY A 411 -16.64 0.58 16.32
N GLY A 412 -17.73 1.00 15.70
CA GLY A 412 -17.86 2.25 14.94
C GLY A 412 -18.12 3.51 15.77
N GLY A 413 -18.16 3.42 17.11
CA GLY A 413 -18.32 4.59 17.97
C GLY A 413 -19.72 5.22 17.98
N TRP A 414 -20.76 4.46 17.64
CA TRP A 414 -22.15 4.92 17.77
C TRP A 414 -22.48 5.30 19.21
N PRO A 415 -23.27 6.37 19.41
CA PRO A 415 -23.67 6.82 20.75
C PRO A 415 -24.70 5.85 21.35
N LEU A 416 -24.22 4.71 21.83
CA LEU A 416 -25.02 3.71 22.55
C LEU A 416 -25.05 4.05 24.03
N THR A 417 -26.20 3.85 24.66
CA THR A 417 -26.32 3.80 26.11
C THR A 417 -25.57 2.58 26.64
N GLU A 418 -25.18 2.57 27.93
CA GLU A 418 -24.52 1.42 28.56
C GLU A 418 -25.38 0.15 28.47
N LEU A 419 -26.70 0.28 28.59
CA LEU A 419 -27.63 -0.84 28.48
C LEU A 419 -27.69 -1.41 27.06
N GLU A 420 -27.72 -0.56 26.04
CA GLU A 420 -27.71 -0.99 24.64
C GLU A 420 -26.41 -1.68 24.29
N ARG A 421 -25.28 -1.12 24.73
CA ARG A 421 -23.95 -1.73 24.55
C ARG A 421 -23.87 -3.10 25.22
N ALA A 422 -24.33 -3.22 26.48
CA ALA A 422 -24.36 -4.47 27.20
C ALA A 422 -25.28 -5.51 26.53
N SER A 423 -26.47 -5.10 26.12
CA SER A 423 -27.44 -5.97 25.44
C SER A 423 -26.90 -6.49 24.12
N LEU A 424 -26.28 -5.61 23.31
CA LEU A 424 -25.68 -6.00 22.03
C LEU A 424 -24.47 -6.93 22.23
N THR A 425 -23.64 -6.63 23.23
CA THR A 425 -22.50 -7.48 23.59
C THR A 425 -22.96 -8.89 23.97
N GLU A 426 -24.01 -9.01 24.76
CA GLU A 426 -24.55 -10.30 25.18
C GLU A 426 -25.20 -11.07 24.01
N ALA A 427 -25.92 -10.37 23.14
CA ALA A 427 -26.49 -10.97 21.93
C ALA A 427 -25.42 -11.55 21.00
N LEU A 428 -24.28 -10.86 20.86
CA LEU A 428 -23.15 -11.31 20.04
C LEU A 428 -22.33 -12.47 20.67
N ARG A 429 -22.50 -12.73 21.97
CA ARG A 429 -21.90 -13.90 22.65
C ARG A 429 -22.68 -15.19 22.38
N ALA A 430 -23.96 -15.07 22.06
CA ALA A 430 -24.80 -16.24 21.84
C ALA A 430 -24.29 -17.04 20.64
N PRO A 431 -24.17 -18.39 20.74
CA PRO A 431 -23.78 -19.22 19.61
C PRO A 431 -24.92 -19.26 18.59
N GLY A 432 -24.78 -18.51 17.51
CA GLY A 432 -25.67 -18.51 16.36
C GLY A 432 -24.98 -19.11 15.11
N GLU A 433 -25.76 -19.48 14.11
CA GLU A 433 -25.26 -19.87 12.79
C GLU A 433 -24.59 -18.63 12.14
N GLY A 434 -23.27 -18.57 12.17
CA GLY A 434 -22.46 -17.47 11.67
C GLY A 434 -21.25 -17.21 12.57
N VAL A 435 -20.41 -18.17 12.65
CA VAL A 435 -19.28 -18.40 13.60
C VAL A 435 -18.30 -17.26 13.84
N GLN A 436 -18.45 -16.08 13.24
CA GLN A 436 -17.45 -14.99 13.37
C GLN A 436 -17.76 -13.97 14.47
N ALA A 437 -19.01 -13.86 14.91
CA ALA A 437 -19.39 -12.84 15.88
C ALA A 437 -18.68 -12.95 17.25
N PRO A 438 -18.55 -14.14 17.89
CA PRO A 438 -17.82 -14.25 19.16
C PRO A 438 -16.34 -13.91 19.03
N ARG A 439 -15.71 -14.24 17.90
CA ARG A 439 -14.31 -13.89 17.60
C ARG A 439 -14.14 -12.39 17.38
N GLY A 440 -15.04 -11.76 16.61
CA GLY A 440 -15.07 -10.32 16.40
C GLY A 440 -15.25 -9.56 17.71
N LEU A 441 -16.19 -10.00 18.54
CA LEU A 441 -16.41 -9.43 19.87
C LEU A 441 -15.17 -9.55 20.78
N ALA A 442 -14.50 -10.69 20.78
CA ALA A 442 -13.27 -10.87 21.52
C ALA A 442 -12.14 -9.94 21.03
N LEU A 443 -12.08 -9.66 19.72
CA LEU A 443 -11.15 -8.68 19.16
C LEU A 443 -11.48 -7.26 19.61
N LEU A 444 -12.75 -6.84 19.55
CA LEU A 444 -13.18 -5.51 20.03
C LEU A 444 -12.86 -5.32 21.51
N GLN A 445 -13.16 -6.31 22.36
CA GLN A 445 -12.82 -6.26 23.79
C GLN A 445 -11.32 -6.17 24.04
N ARG A 446 -10.50 -6.80 23.20
CA ARG A 446 -9.03 -6.66 23.27
C ARG A 446 -8.56 -5.26 22.85
N MET A 447 -9.24 -4.61 21.88
CA MET A 447 -8.91 -3.24 21.45
C MET A 447 -9.24 -2.21 22.54
N GLU A 448 -10.28 -2.44 23.35
CA GLU A 448 -10.64 -1.59 24.49
C GLU A 448 -9.66 -1.75 25.67
N GLN A 449 -8.94 -2.84 25.73
CA GLN A 449 -7.91 -3.06 26.75
C GLN A 449 -6.60 -2.41 26.31
N ASP A 450 -5.97 -1.64 27.20
CA ASP A 450 -4.59 -1.20 26.98
C ASP A 450 -3.72 -2.44 26.69
N PRO A 451 -3.06 -2.53 25.54
CA PRO A 451 -2.21 -3.68 25.25
C PRO A 451 -1.13 -3.79 26.33
N PRO A 452 -0.82 -5.00 26.81
CA PRO A 452 0.23 -5.16 27.80
C PRO A 452 1.51 -4.56 27.25
N ARG A 453 2.01 -3.51 27.90
CA ARG A 453 3.24 -2.79 27.49
C ARG A 453 4.50 -3.57 27.81
N GLN A 454 4.38 -4.72 28.48
CA GLN A 454 5.48 -5.57 28.87
C GLN A 454 5.10 -7.04 28.68
N VAL A 455 6.02 -7.80 28.14
CA VAL A 455 5.91 -9.27 28.14
C VAL A 455 6.29 -9.73 29.54
N GLN A 456 5.31 -10.23 30.31
CA GLN A 456 5.51 -10.65 31.72
C GLN A 456 5.79 -12.15 31.84
N ASP A 457 5.49 -12.92 30.82
CA ASP A 457 5.68 -14.36 30.79
C ASP A 457 7.15 -14.73 30.59
N LEU A 458 7.79 -15.27 31.64
CA LEU A 458 9.19 -15.65 31.61
C LEU A 458 9.54 -16.71 30.55
N PRO A 459 8.74 -17.79 30.37
CA PRO A 459 8.98 -18.72 29.26
C PRO A 459 9.01 -18.10 27.90
N THR A 460 8.06 -17.19 27.61
CA THR A 460 8.03 -16.44 26.35
C THR A 460 9.25 -15.52 26.20
N LEU A 461 9.68 -14.85 27.27
CA LEU A 461 10.89 -14.03 27.24
C LEU A 461 12.15 -14.87 27.02
N GLU A 462 12.26 -16.05 27.66
CA GLU A 462 13.39 -16.96 27.44
C GLU A 462 13.41 -17.52 26.03
N MET A 463 12.24 -17.80 25.44
CA MET A 463 12.13 -18.24 24.05
C MET A 463 12.57 -17.17 23.06
N LEU A 464 12.16 -15.90 23.29
CA LEU A 464 12.46 -14.77 22.39
C LEU A 464 13.89 -14.24 22.55
N LEU A 465 14.42 -14.19 23.77
CA LEU A 465 15.68 -13.49 24.08
C LEU A 465 16.79 -14.43 24.55
N GLY A 466 16.47 -15.67 24.89
CA GLY A 466 17.38 -16.59 25.53
C GLY A 466 17.71 -16.20 26.98
N ARG A 467 18.48 -17.05 27.68
CA ARG A 467 18.95 -16.79 29.05
C ARG A 467 20.16 -15.85 29.09
N ARG A 468 20.90 -15.75 28.00
CA ARG A 468 22.08 -14.90 27.86
C ARG A 468 21.79 -13.86 26.77
N LEU A 469 21.62 -12.61 27.19
CA LEU A 469 21.40 -11.50 26.27
C LEU A 469 22.75 -10.94 25.80
N HIS A 470 22.89 -10.77 24.49
CA HIS A 470 24.00 -10.05 23.89
C HIS A 470 23.47 -8.69 23.41
N ILE A 471 24.00 -7.60 23.95
CA ILE A 471 23.53 -6.24 23.66
C ILE A 471 24.69 -5.43 23.08
N SER A 472 24.51 -4.93 21.85
CA SER A 472 25.44 -3.97 21.22
C SER A 472 25.08 -2.53 21.60
N PRO A 473 26.01 -1.56 21.45
CA PRO A 473 25.72 -0.15 21.65
C PRO A 473 24.52 0.34 20.80
N SER A 474 24.45 -0.05 19.55
CA SER A 474 23.36 0.32 18.64
C SER A 474 22.00 -0.26 19.09
N GLN A 475 21.99 -1.46 19.68
CA GLN A 475 20.78 -2.03 20.28
C GLN A 475 20.34 -1.23 21.52
N LEU A 476 21.32 -0.81 22.33
CA LEU A 476 21.06 0.01 23.52
C LEU A 476 20.46 1.37 23.12
N GLU A 477 21.07 2.05 22.19
CA GLU A 477 20.58 3.32 21.64
C GLU A 477 19.16 3.19 21.07
N LYS A 478 18.89 2.11 20.32
CA LYS A 478 17.55 1.86 19.77
C LYS A 478 16.52 1.62 20.87
N TYR A 479 16.89 0.93 21.95
CA TYR A 479 16.02 0.71 23.09
C TYR A 479 15.64 2.02 23.79
N TYR A 480 16.62 2.92 24.01
CA TYR A 480 16.37 4.22 24.64
C TYR A 480 15.62 5.18 23.72
N THR A 481 15.88 5.12 22.42
CA THR A 481 15.14 5.93 21.44
C THR A 481 13.68 5.49 21.32
N CYS A 482 13.43 4.17 21.16
CA CYS A 482 12.10 3.63 20.98
C CYS A 482 12.05 2.13 21.33
N ARG A 483 11.48 1.81 22.48
CA ARG A 483 11.36 0.42 22.96
C ARG A 483 10.56 -0.48 22.03
N TYR A 484 9.50 0.06 21.42
CA TYR A 484 8.71 -0.65 20.42
C TYR A 484 9.52 -0.95 19.14
N GLY A 485 10.26 0.03 18.65
CA GLY A 485 11.18 -0.15 17.54
C GLY A 485 12.28 -1.19 17.82
N TYR A 486 12.82 -1.20 19.05
CA TYR A 486 13.75 -2.22 19.51
C TYR A 486 13.11 -3.62 19.46
N PHE A 487 11.90 -3.75 20.01
CA PHE A 487 11.18 -5.02 20.02
C PHE A 487 10.96 -5.56 18.61
N LEU A 488 10.49 -4.72 17.68
CA LEU A 488 10.28 -5.12 16.29
C LEU A 488 11.60 -5.54 15.61
N GLN A 489 12.64 -4.75 15.76
CA GLN A 489 13.88 -4.92 15.01
C GLN A 489 14.78 -6.02 15.56
N TYR A 490 14.92 -6.11 16.91
CA TYR A 490 15.92 -6.97 17.55
C TYR A 490 15.31 -8.20 18.26
N VAL A 491 14.06 -8.11 18.70
CA VAL A 491 13.38 -9.26 19.32
C VAL A 491 12.63 -10.08 18.28
N LEU A 492 11.84 -9.43 17.43
CA LEU A 492 11.12 -10.10 16.33
C LEU A 492 11.95 -10.24 15.04
N GLY A 493 13.12 -9.59 14.94
CA GLY A 493 14.00 -9.68 13.79
C GLY A 493 13.46 -9.05 12.52
N LEU A 494 12.48 -8.13 12.62
CA LEU A 494 11.91 -7.46 11.45
C LEU A 494 12.93 -6.53 10.80
N LYS A 495 13.09 -6.68 9.49
CA LYS A 495 14.01 -5.87 8.69
C LYS A 495 13.24 -5.17 7.58
N PRO A 496 13.54 -3.89 7.26
CA PRO A 496 12.98 -3.24 6.10
C PRO A 496 13.45 -3.95 4.82
N ARG A 497 12.58 -3.97 3.80
CA ARG A 497 13.00 -4.44 2.46
C ARG A 497 14.08 -3.50 1.94
N ARG A 498 15.19 -4.06 1.49
CA ARG A 498 16.34 -3.31 0.97
C ARG A 498 16.42 -3.43 -0.54
N ARG A 499 16.86 -2.35 -1.19
CA ARG A 499 17.28 -2.40 -2.59
C ARG A 499 18.76 -2.67 -2.67
N ALA A 500 19.17 -3.38 -3.71
CA ALA A 500 20.59 -3.58 -4.03
C ALA A 500 21.14 -2.30 -4.70
N GLU A 501 21.36 -1.27 -3.89
CA GLU A 501 21.93 0.01 -4.33
C GLU A 501 23.05 0.42 -3.37
N LEU A 502 24.04 1.15 -3.88
CA LEU A 502 25.13 1.68 -3.06
C LEU A 502 24.61 2.82 -2.18
N SER A 503 23.98 2.42 -1.06
CA SER A 503 23.49 3.34 -0.03
C SER A 503 24.62 3.92 0.82
N ALA A 504 24.31 4.90 1.68
CA ALA A 504 25.28 5.44 2.64
C ALA A 504 25.84 4.35 3.57
N ASP A 505 24.99 3.41 4.01
CA ASP A 505 25.38 2.29 4.85
C ASP A 505 26.36 1.36 4.12
N GLN A 506 26.08 1.02 2.84
CA GLN A 506 26.96 0.18 2.01
C GLN A 506 28.29 0.88 1.73
N SER A 507 28.26 2.19 1.48
CA SER A 507 29.48 2.99 1.32
C SER A 507 30.30 3.02 2.60
N GLY A 508 29.66 3.12 3.77
CA GLY A 508 30.29 3.02 5.08
C GLY A 508 30.98 1.68 5.29
N THR A 509 30.26 0.57 5.03
CA THR A 509 30.81 -0.78 5.17
C THR A 509 32.02 -1.00 4.25
N LEU A 510 31.95 -0.51 2.99
CA LEU A 510 33.11 -0.53 2.08
C LEU A 510 34.29 0.24 2.66
N MET A 511 34.07 1.44 3.19
CA MET A 511 35.16 2.26 3.77
C MET A 511 35.80 1.57 4.97
N HIS A 512 35.02 0.99 5.89
CA HIS A 512 35.55 0.23 7.03
C HIS A 512 36.39 -0.96 6.56
N TRP A 513 35.90 -1.72 5.58
CA TRP A 513 36.66 -2.84 5.02
C TRP A 513 37.98 -2.39 4.39
N VAL A 514 38.00 -1.32 3.59
CA VAL A 514 39.22 -0.80 2.98
C VAL A 514 40.22 -0.34 4.05
N LEU A 515 39.74 0.33 5.10
CA LEU A 515 40.57 0.80 6.21
C LEU A 515 41.12 -0.36 7.02
N GLN A 516 40.31 -1.38 7.27
CA GLN A 516 40.77 -2.63 7.89
C GLN A 516 41.90 -3.26 7.09
N MET A 517 41.69 -3.47 5.77
CA MET A 517 42.72 -4.11 4.91
C MET A 517 44.02 -3.32 4.88
N ALA A 518 43.93 -1.98 4.85
CA ALA A 518 45.12 -1.13 4.74
C ALA A 518 45.90 -1.00 6.06
N LEU A 519 45.23 -0.98 7.21
CA LEU A 519 45.81 -0.67 8.51
C LEU A 519 46.01 -1.87 9.42
N ASP A 520 45.62 -3.07 8.99
CA ASP A 520 45.78 -4.28 9.77
C ASP A 520 47.24 -4.56 10.07
N PRO A 521 47.70 -4.58 11.34
CA PRO A 521 49.09 -4.84 11.71
C PRO A 521 49.48 -6.33 11.51
N HIS A 522 48.50 -7.22 11.41
CA HIS A 522 48.68 -8.66 11.32
C HIS A 522 47.83 -9.23 10.18
N PRO A 523 48.14 -8.85 8.93
CA PRO A 523 47.32 -9.22 7.79
C PRO A 523 47.29 -10.75 7.61
N GLY A 524 46.05 -11.29 7.51
CA GLY A 524 45.86 -12.69 7.11
C GLY A 524 46.27 -12.95 5.65
N ALA A 525 46.31 -14.22 5.25
CA ALA A 525 46.68 -14.61 3.89
C ALA A 525 45.78 -14.01 2.80
N ASP A 526 44.54 -13.70 3.12
CA ASP A 526 43.57 -13.13 2.20
C ASP A 526 43.57 -11.60 2.14
N ASN A 527 44.42 -10.94 2.94
CA ASN A 527 44.54 -9.50 2.92
C ASN A 527 45.38 -9.07 1.70
N PRO A 528 44.80 -8.25 0.77
CA PRO A 528 45.51 -7.77 -0.41
C PRO A 528 46.64 -6.77 -0.08
N CYS A 529 46.67 -6.23 1.15
CA CYS A 529 47.76 -5.39 1.63
C CYS A 529 48.87 -6.23 2.32
N ALA A 530 50.10 -5.88 2.09
CA ALA A 530 51.24 -6.55 2.73
C ALA A 530 51.44 -6.17 4.20
N GLY A 531 50.52 -5.44 4.80
CA GLY A 531 50.51 -4.99 6.17
C GLY A 531 50.84 -3.51 6.36
N LEU A 532 50.84 -3.06 7.63
CA LEU A 532 50.96 -1.65 8.00
C LEU A 532 52.32 -1.02 7.57
N ARG A 533 53.43 -1.73 7.69
CA ARG A 533 54.75 -1.16 7.38
C ARG A 533 54.92 -0.75 5.91
N PRO A 534 54.59 -1.61 4.92
CA PRO A 534 54.57 -1.19 3.53
C PRO A 534 53.58 -0.03 3.27
N PHE A 535 52.42 -0.03 3.89
CA PHE A 535 51.43 1.05 3.76
C PHE A 535 52.02 2.43 4.12
N LEU A 536 52.81 2.52 5.20
CA LEU A 536 53.40 3.77 5.66
C LEU A 536 54.52 4.31 4.71
N GLU A 537 55.07 3.48 3.87
CA GLU A 537 56.15 3.81 2.92
C GLU A 537 55.62 4.22 1.53
N LEU A 538 54.34 4.07 1.25
CA LEU A 538 53.73 4.38 -0.06
C LEU A 538 53.73 5.88 -0.35
N ASP A 539 54.05 6.25 -1.57
CA ASP A 539 53.80 7.60 -2.10
C ASP A 539 52.34 7.80 -2.50
N ASP A 540 51.96 9.01 -2.87
CA ASP A 540 50.58 9.34 -3.20
C ASP A 540 50.05 8.60 -4.44
N ALA A 541 50.91 8.30 -5.41
CA ALA A 541 50.53 7.57 -6.61
C ALA A 541 50.25 6.09 -6.29
N ALA A 542 51.18 5.44 -5.58
CA ALA A 542 51.01 4.08 -5.10
C ALA A 542 49.82 3.94 -4.14
N MET A 543 49.53 4.98 -3.32
CA MET A 543 48.36 5.01 -2.46
C MET A 543 47.05 5.08 -3.26
N ALA A 544 47.04 5.81 -4.38
CA ALA A 544 45.88 5.85 -5.26
C ALA A 544 45.63 4.48 -5.94
N ASP A 545 46.68 3.80 -6.36
CA ASP A 545 46.58 2.47 -6.93
C ASP A 545 46.11 1.43 -5.90
N LEU A 546 46.60 1.52 -4.66
CA LEU A 546 46.12 0.67 -3.57
C LEU A 546 44.66 0.89 -3.26
N ALA A 547 44.23 2.16 -3.10
CA ALA A 547 42.85 2.50 -2.86
C ALA A 547 41.91 1.98 -3.98
N ALA A 548 42.33 2.14 -5.23
CA ALA A 548 41.57 1.62 -6.37
C ALA A 548 41.48 0.09 -6.34
N ALA A 549 42.59 -0.61 -6.09
CA ALA A 549 42.63 -2.06 -6.02
C ALA A 549 41.73 -2.62 -4.90
N LEU A 550 41.76 -2.01 -3.71
CA LEU A 550 40.91 -2.42 -2.57
C LEU A 550 39.41 -2.18 -2.84
N VAL A 551 39.06 -1.04 -3.39
CA VAL A 551 37.66 -0.73 -3.75
C VAL A 551 37.16 -1.69 -4.83
N ASP A 552 37.97 -2.01 -5.85
CA ASP A 552 37.60 -2.96 -6.91
C ASP A 552 37.47 -4.38 -6.37
N GLU A 553 38.34 -4.80 -5.46
CA GLU A 553 38.27 -6.11 -4.83
C GLU A 553 36.99 -6.24 -3.96
N TYR A 554 36.69 -5.23 -3.17
CA TYR A 554 35.42 -5.20 -2.41
C TYR A 554 34.19 -5.27 -3.33
N ALA A 555 34.20 -4.45 -4.39
CA ALA A 555 33.07 -4.43 -5.34
C ALA A 555 32.90 -5.80 -6.00
N ARG A 556 34.02 -6.44 -6.42
CA ARG A 556 34.00 -7.76 -7.03
C ARG A 556 33.46 -8.85 -6.08
N ARG A 557 33.79 -8.78 -4.79
CA ARG A 557 33.34 -9.78 -3.79
C ARG A 557 31.90 -9.57 -3.36
N TYR A 558 31.48 -8.34 -3.12
CA TYR A 558 30.24 -8.04 -2.34
C TYR A 558 29.18 -7.25 -3.10
N LEU A 559 29.51 -6.65 -4.24
CA LEU A 559 28.65 -5.73 -4.97
C LEU A 559 28.51 -6.12 -6.45
N PRO A 560 27.85 -7.25 -6.79
CA PRO A 560 27.77 -7.75 -8.17
C PRO A 560 26.84 -6.90 -9.06
N GLU A 561 27.27 -5.68 -9.39
CA GLU A 561 26.58 -4.70 -10.21
C GLU A 561 27.57 -4.06 -11.20
N ASP A 562 27.14 -3.82 -12.46
CA ASP A 562 27.99 -3.25 -13.52
C ASP A 562 27.36 -2.08 -14.27
N THR A 563 26.39 -1.40 -13.66
CA THR A 563 25.76 -0.23 -14.28
C THR A 563 26.69 0.97 -14.35
N ALA A 564 26.51 1.83 -15.37
CA ALA A 564 27.31 3.05 -15.52
C ALA A 564 27.20 3.98 -14.28
N ARG A 565 26.04 4.02 -13.63
CA ARG A 565 25.84 4.75 -12.38
C ARG A 565 26.69 4.18 -11.25
N PHE A 566 26.72 2.86 -11.13
CA PHE A 566 27.51 2.17 -10.12
C PHE A 566 29.02 2.41 -10.34
N ALA A 567 29.52 2.26 -11.57
CA ALA A 567 30.89 2.57 -11.91
C ALA A 567 31.29 4.01 -11.57
N TYR A 568 30.40 4.96 -11.83
CA TYR A 568 30.61 6.37 -11.44
C TYR A 568 30.72 6.53 -9.91
N LEU A 569 29.83 5.92 -9.15
CA LEU A 569 29.86 5.98 -7.68
C LEU A 569 31.14 5.36 -7.11
N LEU A 570 31.57 4.20 -7.64
CA LEU A 570 32.84 3.59 -7.27
C LEU A 570 34.02 4.49 -7.59
N SER A 571 34.03 5.17 -8.74
CA SER A 571 35.11 6.12 -9.08
C SER A 571 35.22 7.29 -8.09
N ARG A 572 34.10 7.75 -7.57
CA ARG A 572 34.06 8.77 -6.50
C ARG A 572 34.60 8.21 -5.18
N LEU A 573 34.19 7.00 -4.81
CA LEU A 573 34.69 6.33 -3.60
C LEU A 573 36.18 6.09 -3.65
N LYS A 574 36.73 5.65 -4.78
CA LYS A 574 38.19 5.49 -5.00
C LYS A 574 38.93 6.79 -4.66
N LYS A 575 38.48 7.94 -5.19
CA LYS A 575 39.08 9.26 -4.91
C LYS A 575 38.99 9.64 -3.42
N SER A 576 37.83 9.41 -2.80
CA SER A 576 37.63 9.68 -1.37
C SER A 576 38.55 8.79 -0.51
N MET A 577 38.66 7.51 -0.86
CA MET A 577 39.53 6.55 -0.16
C MET A 577 41.00 6.91 -0.33
N THR A 578 41.44 7.31 -1.52
CA THR A 578 42.83 7.80 -1.73
C THR A 578 43.17 8.94 -0.77
N SER A 579 42.30 9.97 -0.72
CA SER A 579 42.52 11.12 0.16
C SER A 579 42.58 10.70 1.64
N LEU A 580 41.68 9.79 2.06
CA LEU A 580 41.63 9.31 3.43
C LEU A 580 42.85 8.47 3.80
N LEU A 581 43.29 7.58 2.92
CA LEU A 581 44.46 6.73 3.15
C LEU A 581 45.75 7.56 3.19
N CYS A 582 45.92 8.55 2.31
CA CYS A 582 47.04 9.51 2.40
C CYS A 582 47.05 10.23 3.75
N TYR A 583 45.91 10.74 4.19
CA TYR A 583 45.78 11.41 5.49
C TYR A 583 46.16 10.47 6.65
N LEU A 584 45.72 9.22 6.64
CA LEU A 584 46.02 8.24 7.69
C LEU A 584 47.48 7.81 7.67
N ARG A 585 48.11 7.65 6.49
CA ARG A 585 49.55 7.43 6.36
C ARG A 585 50.36 8.57 7.04
N ASP A 586 50.01 9.81 6.72
CA ASP A 586 50.73 10.97 7.24
C ASP A 586 50.50 11.14 8.76
N GLU A 587 49.26 10.86 9.24
CA GLU A 587 48.96 10.82 10.68
C GLU A 587 49.77 9.75 11.40
N GLN A 588 49.81 8.52 10.86
CA GLN A 588 50.53 7.39 11.45
C GLN A 588 52.07 7.59 11.45
N ASN A 589 52.59 8.28 10.44
CA ASN A 589 54.03 8.59 10.38
C ASN A 589 54.44 9.69 11.43
N GLN A 590 53.51 10.56 11.84
CA GLN A 590 53.76 11.57 12.84
C GLN A 590 53.39 11.11 14.26
N SER A 591 52.57 10.11 14.40
CA SER A 591 52.02 9.63 15.67
C SER A 591 52.94 8.57 16.30
N GLN A 592 53.03 8.61 17.62
CA GLN A 592 53.63 7.55 18.43
C GLN A 592 52.69 6.37 18.61
N PHE A 593 51.36 6.58 18.47
CA PHE A 593 50.37 5.54 18.51
C PHE A 593 50.46 4.69 17.25
N LYS A 594 50.52 3.36 17.40
CA LYS A 594 50.50 2.40 16.30
C LYS A 594 49.31 1.48 16.38
N PRO A 595 48.63 1.17 15.28
CA PRO A 595 47.56 0.20 15.25
C PRO A 595 48.01 -1.16 15.78
N VAL A 596 47.26 -1.70 16.72
CA VAL A 596 47.47 -3.05 17.29
C VAL A 596 46.38 -4.04 16.91
N ALA A 597 45.18 -3.49 16.58
CA ALA A 597 44.07 -4.30 16.09
C ALA A 597 43.11 -3.45 15.23
N CYS A 598 42.54 -4.06 14.20
CA CYS A 598 41.46 -3.54 13.40
C CYS A 598 40.26 -4.48 13.51
N GLU A 599 39.03 -3.93 13.48
CA GLU A 599 37.74 -4.68 13.64
C GLU A 599 37.79 -5.62 14.86
N LEU A 600 38.30 -5.10 15.99
CA LEU A 600 38.46 -5.88 17.20
C LEU A 600 37.11 -6.23 17.83
N LYS A 601 36.79 -7.51 17.85
CA LYS A 601 35.52 -8.02 18.39
C LYS A 601 35.54 -8.06 19.91
N ILE A 602 34.43 -7.68 20.53
CA ILE A 602 34.22 -7.70 21.97
C ILE A 602 33.04 -8.62 22.28
N GLY A 603 33.24 -9.56 23.18
CA GLY A 603 32.20 -10.40 23.77
C GLY A 603 31.64 -11.51 22.89
N ARG A 604 32.00 -11.57 21.61
CA ARG A 604 31.51 -12.59 20.67
C ARG A 604 32.52 -12.88 19.56
N GLY A 605 32.93 -14.14 19.43
CA GLY A 605 33.89 -14.63 18.46
C GLY A 605 35.00 -15.46 19.13
N GLU A 606 35.73 -16.28 18.37
CA GLU A 606 36.83 -17.13 18.89
C GLU A 606 37.99 -16.30 19.42
N ASP A 607 38.34 -15.20 18.73
CA ASP A 607 39.42 -14.27 19.10
C ASP A 607 38.93 -12.95 19.73
N ALA A 608 37.71 -12.92 20.28
CA ALA A 608 37.13 -11.71 20.85
C ALA A 608 37.68 -11.39 22.23
N VAL A 609 37.92 -10.12 22.50
CA VAL A 609 38.15 -9.62 23.87
C VAL A 609 36.94 -9.94 24.73
N PRO A 610 37.11 -10.41 25.99
CA PRO A 610 35.98 -10.71 26.86
C PRO A 610 35.09 -9.49 27.07
N GLY A 611 33.77 -9.62 26.74
CA GLY A 611 32.80 -8.56 26.98
C GLY A 611 32.35 -8.52 28.45
N GLN A 612 32.05 -7.35 28.95
CA GLN A 612 31.50 -7.16 30.29
C GLN A 612 30.18 -7.92 30.47
N VAL A 613 30.05 -8.69 31.53
CA VAL A 613 28.88 -9.51 31.85
C VAL A 613 28.19 -8.97 33.10
N TYR A 614 26.91 -8.67 32.99
CA TYR A 614 26.06 -8.26 34.11
C TYR A 614 25.07 -9.38 34.47
N ARG A 615 24.90 -9.67 35.75
CA ARG A 615 23.89 -10.59 36.22
C ARG A 615 22.64 -9.83 36.65
N LEU A 616 21.50 -10.24 36.12
CA LEU A 616 20.20 -9.68 36.50
C LEU A 616 19.66 -10.39 37.77
N SER A 617 18.72 -9.74 38.46
CA SER A 617 18.10 -10.27 39.67
C SER A 617 17.33 -11.59 39.49
N ASP A 618 16.91 -11.88 38.28
CA ASP A 618 16.20 -13.10 37.85
C ASP A 618 17.14 -14.26 37.43
N GLY A 619 18.46 -14.06 37.55
CA GLY A 619 19.48 -15.04 37.19
C GLY A 619 19.93 -15.05 35.74
N ARG A 620 19.30 -14.25 34.88
CA ARG A 620 19.76 -14.04 33.49
C ARG A 620 21.04 -13.21 33.46
N THR A 621 21.77 -13.31 32.37
CA THR A 621 22.97 -12.51 32.14
C THR A 621 22.86 -11.64 30.92
N VAL A 622 23.42 -10.43 31.00
CA VAL A 622 23.56 -9.49 29.91
C VAL A 622 25.05 -9.33 29.64
N GLN A 623 25.45 -9.62 28.40
CA GLN A 623 26.81 -9.41 27.95
C GLN A 623 26.82 -8.27 26.91
N LEU A 624 27.66 -7.28 27.17
CA LEU A 624 27.92 -6.26 26.15
C LEU A 624 28.79 -6.85 25.05
N VAL A 625 28.39 -6.60 23.81
CA VAL A 625 29.11 -7.03 22.60
C VAL A 625 29.32 -5.85 21.69
N GLY A 626 30.40 -5.86 20.92
CA GLY A 626 30.67 -4.76 19.98
C GLY A 626 31.86 -5.07 19.09
N THR A 627 32.16 -4.12 18.22
CA THR A 627 33.37 -4.12 17.40
C THR A 627 34.02 -2.76 17.52
N VAL A 628 35.32 -2.72 17.66
CA VAL A 628 36.14 -1.50 17.67
C VAL A 628 36.81 -1.43 16.31
N ASP A 629 36.57 -0.36 15.55
CA ASP A 629 37.09 -0.23 14.18
C ASP A 629 38.62 -0.29 14.16
N ARG A 630 39.28 0.45 15.07
CA ARG A 630 40.75 0.39 15.26
C ARG A 630 41.11 0.71 16.70
N ALA A 631 42.03 -0.09 17.26
CA ALA A 631 42.72 0.16 18.51
C ALA A 631 44.20 0.44 18.26
N ASP A 632 44.70 1.55 18.77
CA ASP A 632 46.09 1.93 18.67
C ASP A 632 46.73 1.93 20.08
N GLU A 633 48.02 1.61 20.15
CA GLU A 633 48.77 1.58 21.38
C GLU A 633 50.06 2.42 21.25
N TRP A 634 50.40 3.06 22.34
CA TRP A 634 51.70 3.70 22.55
C TRP A 634 52.22 3.33 23.94
N ILE A 635 53.46 2.80 23.95
CA ILE A 635 54.15 2.43 25.19
C ILE A 635 55.23 3.50 25.45
N GLU A 636 55.10 4.20 26.58
CA GLU A 636 56.04 5.21 27.03
C GLU A 636 57.32 4.56 27.57
N ASP A 637 58.40 5.30 27.66
CA ASP A 637 59.73 4.81 28.12
C ASP A 637 59.70 4.25 29.55
N ASP A 638 58.77 4.70 30.39
CA ASP A 638 58.55 4.17 31.73
C ASP A 638 57.70 2.88 31.80
N GLY A 639 57.25 2.36 30.61
CA GLY A 639 56.43 1.20 30.51
C GLY A 639 54.94 1.48 30.59
N THR A 640 54.50 2.74 30.72
CA THR A 640 53.09 3.14 30.72
C THR A 640 52.50 2.89 29.33
N ARG A 641 51.33 2.21 29.32
CA ARG A 641 50.64 1.87 28.06
C ARG A 641 49.46 2.82 27.89
N TRP A 642 49.46 3.51 26.76
CA TRP A 642 48.38 4.35 26.32
C TRP A 642 47.60 3.66 25.20
N VAL A 643 46.24 3.68 25.29
CA VAL A 643 45.37 3.08 24.29
C VAL A 643 44.51 4.15 23.67
N ARG A 644 44.45 4.18 22.37
CA ARG A 644 43.56 5.05 21.59
C ARG A 644 42.52 4.19 20.85
N VAL A 645 41.24 4.52 21.05
CA VAL A 645 40.12 3.89 20.32
C VAL A 645 39.73 4.82 19.19
N VAL A 646 39.67 4.29 17.98
CA VAL A 646 39.28 5.02 16.77
C VAL A 646 38.04 4.38 16.19
N ASP A 647 37.01 5.21 15.92
CA ASP A 647 35.74 4.83 15.30
C ASP A 647 35.53 5.71 14.06
N TYR A 648 35.38 5.09 12.91
CA TYR A 648 35.27 5.77 11.63
C TYR A 648 33.82 6.14 11.33
N LYS A 649 33.55 7.43 11.03
CA LYS A 649 32.23 7.91 10.71
C LYS A 649 32.21 8.67 9.38
N THR A 650 31.26 8.35 8.53
CA THR A 650 31.11 9.01 7.21
C THR A 650 30.50 10.42 7.30
N GLY A 651 30.01 10.83 8.48
CA GLY A 651 29.41 12.13 8.75
C GLY A 651 30.09 12.88 9.90
N SER A 652 29.78 14.19 10.05
CA SER A 652 30.23 14.94 11.22
C SER A 652 29.37 14.56 12.44
N LYS A 653 29.94 13.81 13.36
CA LYS A 653 29.33 13.48 14.65
C LYS A 653 30.16 14.09 15.76
N LYS A 654 29.50 14.72 16.74
CA LYS A 654 30.15 15.25 17.96
C LYS A 654 29.64 14.41 19.13
N LEU A 655 30.59 13.99 20.00
CA LEU A 655 30.21 13.32 21.24
C LEU A 655 29.52 14.32 22.17
N ASP A 656 28.28 14.04 22.54
CA ASP A 656 27.54 14.80 23.56
C ASP A 656 27.34 13.95 24.80
N LEU A 657 27.97 14.35 25.91
CA LEU A 657 27.87 13.63 27.18
C LEU A 657 26.45 13.59 27.74
N LYS A 658 25.57 14.52 27.34
CA LYS A 658 24.14 14.48 27.73
C LYS A 658 23.42 13.35 27.03
N GLU A 659 23.72 13.13 25.75
CA GLU A 659 23.18 12.00 24.99
C GLU A 659 23.68 10.68 25.58
N VAL A 660 24.97 10.57 25.90
CA VAL A 660 25.56 9.39 26.57
C VAL A 660 24.86 9.11 27.91
N TYR A 661 24.61 10.14 28.71
CA TYR A 661 23.86 9.98 29.97
C TYR A 661 22.43 9.46 29.77
N CYS A 662 21.82 9.82 28.65
CA CYS A 662 20.49 9.31 28.26
C CYS A 662 20.52 7.92 27.59
N GLY A 663 21.67 7.30 27.47
CA GLY A 663 21.83 5.98 26.83
C GLY A 663 21.94 6.03 25.30
N LEU A 664 22.20 7.23 24.76
CA LEU A 664 22.46 7.47 23.34
C LEU A 664 23.96 7.70 23.13
N ASP A 665 24.44 7.53 21.91
CA ASP A 665 25.86 7.70 21.54
C ASP A 665 26.86 6.92 22.41
N CYS A 666 26.45 5.69 22.81
CA CYS A 666 27.18 4.86 23.76
C CYS A 666 28.32 4.05 23.14
N GLN A 667 28.53 4.08 21.81
CA GLN A 667 29.51 3.26 21.12
C GLN A 667 30.92 3.52 21.66
N MET A 668 31.39 4.77 21.66
CA MET A 668 32.72 5.13 22.15
C MET A 668 32.94 4.84 23.64
N PRO A 669 32.03 5.20 24.57
CA PRO A 669 32.17 4.85 25.98
C PRO A 669 32.25 3.33 26.22
N VAL A 670 31.44 2.53 25.52
CA VAL A 670 31.47 1.07 25.64
C VAL A 670 32.80 0.50 25.14
N SER A 671 33.26 0.93 23.97
CA SER A 671 34.53 0.50 23.39
C SER A 671 35.72 0.85 24.30
N TYR A 672 35.77 2.09 24.79
CA TYR A 672 36.80 2.54 25.72
C TYR A 672 36.82 1.73 27.01
N THR A 673 35.65 1.50 27.61
CA THR A 673 35.54 0.75 28.88
C THR A 673 36.07 -0.67 28.75
N HIS A 674 35.81 -1.35 27.63
CA HIS A 674 36.29 -2.73 27.42
C HIS A 674 37.79 -2.83 27.22
N LEU A 675 38.42 -1.80 26.66
CA LEU A 675 39.86 -1.81 26.40
C LEU A 675 40.71 -1.32 27.60
N THR A 676 40.11 -0.54 28.50
CA THR A 676 40.83 0.08 29.61
C THR A 676 40.61 -0.58 30.97
N LEU A 677 39.53 -1.37 31.13
CA LEU A 677 39.33 -2.12 32.36
C LEU A 677 40.30 -3.33 32.43
N PRO A 678 40.99 -3.55 33.57
CA PRO A 678 41.84 -4.74 33.71
C PRO A 678 40.99 -5.99 33.62
N THR A 679 41.35 -6.87 32.67
CA THR A 679 40.71 -8.19 32.46
C THR A 679 41.07 -9.21 33.53
N THR A 680 41.35 -8.81 34.75
CA THR A 680 41.50 -9.72 35.89
C THR A 680 40.11 -10.25 36.27
N PRO A 681 39.90 -11.58 36.24
CA PRO A 681 38.68 -12.13 36.78
C PRO A 681 38.66 -11.83 38.28
N TYR A 682 37.72 -11.04 38.75
CA TYR A 682 37.41 -11.05 40.15
C TYR A 682 36.86 -12.44 40.48
N VAL A 683 37.64 -13.15 41.31
CA VAL A 683 37.27 -14.42 41.95
C VAL A 683 36.03 -14.23 42.82
#